data_e4e3169c2587ec89228145b7225466c4
#
_entry.id   e4e3169c2587ec89228145b7225466c4
#
_cell.length_a   1.000
_cell.length_b   1.000
_cell.length_c   1.000
_cell.angle_alpha   90.00
_cell.angle_beta   90.00
_cell.angle_gamma   90.00
#
_symmetry.space_group_name_H-M   'P 1'
#
loop_
_entity.id
_entity.type
_entity.pdbx_description
1 polymer ?
#
loop_
_entity_poly.entity_id
_entity_poly.type
_entity_poly.pdbx_seq_one_letter_code
_entity_poly.pdbx_strand_id
1 'polypeptide(L)'
;MIEQLIKRYDFSRVQWQTTDDPSILDPVFAVSFKAVPARLDGPVFSSPALKLFAWNKSESDPVDYQFNKQQQNYFSAKSADGSCRVLEAFLFMECDLCAWRIGFPLALLEDLEKEYEITLLFDGVYFQILCDGKVMDREAPEGVVKHDHENKGGKFSVFADVKEFRFTNDLSRGERKEEHIFRDIPIAYYTPYGFNTWIGDVVTFAHEGLFHIFYLHDRRHHQSRRRKGAHEFWHMTSSDLKNWVDHGPVLELNEQWQSMGTGNAFVFDGKLHLSFGWHTERAKPWEQRTNRLFYENVEKLGHTGEFSYDEIGSLTPGGASYAYSEDGIHFTPSNKLMHYLENPSIFVQEDGTLNLYQEGTWKSDHPGAWRLVDPDFPPCYAKSFARNCLDCPTFFSLDGWDYFAVGFSGFFGKPSGSDKWIDFVEKGWDPYDGCSVPMAAGFNGRMIEGSWPAGNSWGSCLLLRELIPLGGGRLGKRWIPETLPEFSEAQSVGCEVELPKTVYTLFEVEIDPAGGVFTALFTGKPGEMPVEFSFDPAIGRAQWNSVPGRKLKTYREKVLEHPEYDHHLLFADTHHKARDYARENLIVPEKPFLLKIIVCCDPKFDATLLDVEIGGLHTMLTLRNDLRADKAVFSGGRIILKK
;
A
#
# COMPACT_ATOMS: atom_id res chain seq x y z
N MET A 1 -1.94 -20.79 -8.93
CA MET A 1 -2.76 -20.84 -10.16
C MET A 1 -3.01 -19.43 -10.63
N ILE A 2 -2.42 -19.10 -11.77
CA ILE A 2 -2.43 -17.73 -12.31
C ILE A 2 -3.51 -17.72 -13.37
N GLU A 3 -4.76 -17.46 -12.99
CA GLU A 3 -5.81 -17.68 -13.96
C GLU A 3 -6.27 -16.45 -14.72
N GLN A 4 -6.16 -15.24 -14.22
CA GLN A 4 -6.78 -14.14 -14.96
C GLN A 4 -6.25 -12.76 -14.51
N LEU A 5 -5.61 -12.04 -15.40
CA LEU A 5 -5.31 -10.62 -15.24
C LEU A 5 -6.06 -9.82 -16.29
N ILE A 6 -6.37 -8.58 -15.98
CA ILE A 6 -7.14 -7.70 -16.84
C ILE A 6 -6.50 -7.62 -18.22
N LYS A 7 -7.18 -8.08 -19.23
CA LYS A 7 -6.79 -7.86 -20.62
C LYS A 7 -7.38 -6.53 -21.09
N ARG A 8 -6.54 -5.53 -21.23
CA ARG A 8 -6.93 -4.25 -21.84
C ARG A 8 -6.97 -4.30 -23.36
N TYR A 9 -6.29 -5.27 -23.98
CA TYR A 9 -6.09 -5.32 -25.42
C TYR A 9 -6.47 -6.68 -25.99
N ASP A 10 -7.21 -6.67 -27.08
CA ASP A 10 -7.52 -7.87 -27.83
C ASP A 10 -6.45 -8.11 -28.90
N PHE A 11 -5.44 -8.90 -28.56
CA PHE A 11 -4.37 -9.25 -29.48
C PHE A 11 -4.82 -10.13 -30.66
N SER A 12 -6.03 -10.71 -30.63
CA SER A 12 -6.55 -11.53 -31.74
C SER A 12 -6.79 -10.73 -33.01
N ARG A 13 -6.97 -9.40 -32.90
CA ARG A 13 -7.23 -8.48 -34.00
C ARG A 13 -6.01 -7.66 -34.41
N VAL A 14 -4.90 -7.83 -33.70
CA VAL A 14 -3.67 -7.06 -33.95
C VAL A 14 -2.97 -7.54 -35.19
N GLN A 15 -2.64 -6.61 -36.08
CA GLN A 15 -1.76 -6.90 -37.23
C GLN A 15 -0.30 -6.76 -36.79
N TRP A 16 0.37 -7.91 -36.68
CA TRP A 16 1.77 -7.96 -36.33
C TRP A 16 2.64 -7.70 -37.56
N GLN A 17 3.62 -6.82 -37.42
CA GLN A 17 4.64 -6.58 -38.42
C GLN A 17 5.92 -7.33 -38.09
N THR A 18 6.61 -7.83 -39.11
CA THR A 18 7.94 -8.36 -38.96
C THR A 18 8.96 -7.22 -38.96
N THR A 19 10.08 -7.39 -38.33
CA THR A 19 11.03 -6.43 -37.78
C THR A 19 11.76 -5.50 -38.72
N ASP A 20 11.41 -5.38 -39.99
CA ASP A 20 12.18 -4.59 -40.97
C ASP A 20 11.82 -3.11 -41.02
N ASP A 21 10.74 -2.67 -40.40
CA ASP A 21 10.38 -1.26 -40.33
C ASP A 21 10.47 -0.73 -38.89
N PRO A 22 11.51 0.03 -38.57
CA PRO A 22 11.79 0.50 -37.24
C PRO A 22 11.12 1.82 -36.88
N SER A 23 10.29 2.38 -37.75
CA SER A 23 9.83 3.77 -37.63
C SER A 23 8.85 4.04 -36.49
N ILE A 24 8.58 3.09 -35.56
CA ILE A 24 7.27 3.09 -34.97
C ILE A 24 7.26 2.61 -33.49
N LEU A 25 7.95 3.35 -32.65
CA LEU A 25 7.57 3.35 -31.23
C LEU A 25 6.61 4.53 -30.99
N ASP A 26 5.39 4.37 -31.45
CA ASP A 26 4.28 5.22 -31.04
C ASP A 26 3.96 4.99 -29.54
N PRO A 27 3.23 5.92 -28.92
CA PRO A 27 2.90 5.87 -27.49
C PRO A 27 2.31 4.54 -27.02
N VAL A 28 1.76 3.75 -27.93
CA VAL A 28 1.21 2.42 -27.63
C VAL A 28 1.86 1.42 -28.56
N PHE A 29 2.54 0.43 -28.03
CA PHE A 29 3.21 -0.58 -28.83
C PHE A 29 3.32 -1.92 -28.11
N ALA A 30 3.50 -2.99 -28.87
CA ALA A 30 3.87 -4.29 -28.34
C ALA A 30 4.98 -4.95 -29.15
N VAL A 31 5.88 -5.63 -28.45
CA VAL A 31 6.90 -6.50 -29.01
C VAL A 31 6.63 -7.91 -28.51
N SER A 32 6.51 -8.89 -29.40
CA SER A 32 6.24 -10.28 -29.06
C SER A 32 7.28 -11.21 -29.66
N PHE A 33 7.62 -12.26 -28.93
CA PHE A 33 8.54 -13.31 -29.37
C PHE A 33 8.26 -14.60 -28.61
N LYS A 34 8.69 -15.73 -29.16
CA LYS A 34 8.66 -17.01 -28.46
C LYS A 34 10.03 -17.37 -27.92
N ALA A 35 10.08 -17.79 -26.67
CA ALA A 35 11.31 -18.18 -26.02
C ALA A 35 11.06 -19.19 -24.88
N VAL A 36 12.11 -19.91 -24.51
CA VAL A 36 12.18 -20.72 -23.29
C VAL A 36 12.86 -19.86 -22.22
N PRO A 37 12.16 -19.41 -21.16
CA PRO A 37 12.74 -18.51 -20.15
C PRO A 37 14.06 -18.99 -19.57
N ALA A 38 14.18 -20.29 -19.33
CA ALA A 38 15.40 -20.90 -18.79
C ALA A 38 16.64 -20.71 -19.71
N ARG A 39 16.44 -20.44 -20.98
CA ARG A 39 17.53 -20.23 -21.97
C ARG A 39 17.85 -18.78 -22.25
N LEU A 40 17.05 -17.86 -21.70
CA LEU A 40 17.29 -16.44 -21.85
C LEU A 40 18.36 -15.99 -20.84
N ASP A 41 19.45 -15.42 -21.37
CA ASP A 41 20.51 -14.83 -20.56
C ASP A 41 21.18 -13.69 -21.36
N GLY A 42 21.33 -12.53 -20.70
CA GLY A 42 21.86 -11.32 -21.34
C GLY A 42 20.88 -10.63 -22.30
N PRO A 43 21.35 -9.91 -23.32
CA PRO A 43 20.53 -9.15 -24.21
C PRO A 43 19.54 -10.01 -25.00
N VAL A 44 18.25 -9.68 -24.95
CA VAL A 44 17.21 -10.33 -25.76
C VAL A 44 17.02 -9.59 -27.07
N PHE A 45 16.73 -8.30 -26.99
CA PHE A 45 16.69 -7.41 -28.16
C PHE A 45 17.08 -5.98 -27.79
N SER A 46 17.42 -5.19 -28.78
CA SER A 46 17.77 -3.79 -28.61
C SER A 46 17.34 -2.96 -29.82
N SER A 47 16.81 -1.78 -29.57
CA SER A 47 16.66 -0.67 -30.49
C SER A 47 17.21 0.60 -29.84
N PRO A 48 17.36 1.73 -30.55
CA PRO A 48 17.75 2.99 -29.93
C PRO A 48 16.87 3.45 -28.78
N ALA A 49 15.59 3.13 -28.83
CA ALA A 49 14.61 3.56 -27.82
C ALA A 49 14.32 2.50 -26.74
N LEU A 50 14.49 1.22 -27.07
CA LEU A 50 14.06 0.13 -26.18
C LEU A 50 15.08 -0.99 -26.17
N LYS A 51 15.43 -1.48 -24.99
CA LYS A 51 16.28 -2.65 -24.80
C LYS A 51 15.63 -3.61 -23.81
N LEU A 52 15.66 -4.89 -24.13
CA LEU A 52 15.21 -5.94 -23.24
C LEU A 52 16.37 -6.90 -22.94
N PHE A 53 16.59 -7.17 -21.67
CA PHE A 53 17.60 -8.10 -21.18
C PHE A 53 16.94 -9.17 -20.34
N ALA A 54 17.34 -10.40 -20.51
CA ALA A 54 17.12 -11.43 -19.55
C ALA A 54 18.30 -11.47 -18.58
N TRP A 55 18.01 -11.53 -17.31
CA TRP A 55 19.02 -11.51 -16.30
C TRP A 55 18.76 -12.61 -15.25
N ASN A 56 19.79 -13.43 -15.04
CA ASN A 56 19.78 -14.48 -14.05
C ASN A 56 20.57 -13.99 -12.83
N LYS A 57 19.86 -13.50 -11.83
CA LYS A 57 20.47 -12.95 -10.63
C LYS A 57 20.79 -14.07 -9.63
N SER A 58 22.04 -14.16 -9.20
CA SER A 58 22.40 -14.88 -7.97
C SER A 58 22.33 -13.97 -6.75
N GLU A 59 22.22 -14.52 -5.54
CA GLU A 59 22.20 -13.74 -4.27
C GLU A 59 23.46 -12.88 -4.08
N SER A 60 24.55 -13.23 -4.74
CA SER A 60 25.84 -12.53 -4.64
C SER A 60 26.02 -11.40 -5.64
N ASP A 61 25.13 -11.27 -6.63
CA ASP A 61 25.29 -10.25 -7.64
C ASP A 61 24.90 -8.86 -7.10
N PRO A 62 25.79 -7.87 -7.18
CA PRO A 62 25.45 -6.52 -6.80
C PRO A 62 24.37 -6.01 -7.74
N VAL A 63 23.26 -5.58 -7.20
CA VAL A 63 22.22 -4.93 -7.97
C VAL A 63 22.65 -3.50 -8.20
N ASP A 64 23.17 -3.21 -9.37
CA ASP A 64 23.51 -1.85 -9.79
C ASP A 64 22.24 -1.12 -10.25
N TYR A 65 21.27 -1.05 -9.35
CA TYR A 65 20.06 -0.30 -9.57
C TYR A 65 20.04 0.94 -8.70
N GLN A 66 19.51 2.00 -9.21
CA GLN A 66 19.17 3.21 -8.45
C GLN A 66 18.03 2.95 -7.43
N PHE A 67 17.69 1.71 -7.19
CA PHE A 67 16.75 1.30 -6.16
C PHE A 67 17.43 1.32 -4.79
N ASN A 68 16.71 1.73 -3.78
CA ASN A 68 17.21 1.63 -2.42
C ASN A 68 17.40 0.15 -2.03
N LYS A 69 18.22 -0.13 -1.02
CA LYS A 69 18.51 -1.50 -0.56
C LYS A 69 17.26 -2.32 -0.23
N GLN A 70 16.17 -1.68 0.13
CA GLN A 70 14.91 -2.35 0.46
C GLN A 70 14.24 -2.97 -0.77
N GLN A 71 14.40 -2.35 -1.94
CA GLN A 71 13.84 -2.86 -3.19
C GLN A 71 14.70 -3.93 -3.86
N GLN A 72 15.95 -4.05 -3.46
CA GLN A 72 16.82 -5.12 -3.97
C GLN A 72 16.26 -6.51 -3.65
N ASN A 73 15.46 -6.64 -2.60
CA ASN A 73 14.87 -7.91 -2.21
C ASN A 73 13.69 -8.33 -3.09
N TYR A 74 13.06 -7.40 -3.82
CA TYR A 74 11.92 -7.71 -4.69
C TYR A 74 12.27 -8.50 -5.93
N PHE A 75 13.53 -8.43 -6.35
CA PHE A 75 14.02 -9.22 -7.46
C PHE A 75 14.53 -10.59 -7.02
N SER A 76 14.28 -10.98 -5.79
CA SER A 76 14.68 -12.25 -5.23
C SER A 76 13.60 -13.32 -5.21
N ALA A 77 12.57 -13.21 -6.07
CA ALA A 77 11.69 -14.35 -6.30
C ALA A 77 12.55 -15.53 -6.76
N LYS A 78 12.77 -16.48 -5.86
CA LYS A 78 13.71 -17.57 -6.06
C LYS A 78 13.03 -18.66 -6.86
N SER A 79 13.62 -19.03 -7.98
CA SER A 79 13.38 -20.33 -8.56
C SER A 79 13.79 -21.43 -7.56
N ALA A 80 13.34 -22.67 -7.78
CA ALA A 80 13.66 -23.80 -6.89
C ALA A 80 15.17 -24.02 -6.67
N ASP A 81 16.02 -23.50 -7.55
CA ASP A 81 17.49 -23.54 -7.46
C ASP A 81 18.09 -22.29 -6.79
N GLY A 82 17.27 -21.35 -6.32
CA GLY A 82 17.71 -20.11 -5.69
C GLY A 82 18.07 -18.98 -6.67
N SER A 83 17.94 -19.19 -7.98
CA SER A 83 18.13 -18.14 -8.99
C SER A 83 16.84 -17.33 -9.20
N CYS A 84 16.98 -16.07 -9.55
CA CYS A 84 15.88 -15.23 -9.98
C CYS A 84 16.10 -14.80 -11.42
N ARG A 85 15.16 -15.08 -12.31
CA ARG A 85 15.20 -14.60 -13.69
C ARG A 85 14.24 -13.46 -13.89
N VAL A 86 14.77 -12.37 -14.36
CA VAL A 86 14.02 -11.14 -14.60
C VAL A 86 14.24 -10.68 -16.02
N LEU A 87 13.17 -10.27 -16.70
CA LEU A 87 13.26 -9.50 -17.93
C LEU A 87 13.24 -8.03 -17.55
N GLU A 88 14.29 -7.31 -17.94
CA GLU A 88 14.40 -5.87 -17.72
C GLU A 88 14.21 -5.10 -19.00
N ALA A 89 13.26 -4.16 -18.98
CA ALA A 89 13.07 -3.20 -20.05
C ALA A 89 13.76 -1.88 -19.73
N PHE A 90 14.57 -1.41 -20.67
CA PHE A 90 15.21 -0.10 -20.59
C PHE A 90 14.57 0.86 -21.58
N LEU A 91 14.15 2.01 -21.08
CA LEU A 91 13.72 3.12 -21.91
C LEU A 91 14.63 4.32 -21.74
N PHE A 92 14.95 4.93 -22.86
CA PHE A 92 15.69 6.18 -22.88
C PHE A 92 14.71 7.35 -22.94
N MET A 93 14.82 8.23 -21.95
CA MET A 93 14.00 9.42 -21.85
C MET A 93 14.75 10.66 -22.33
N GLU A 94 14.04 11.55 -22.95
CA GLU A 94 14.60 12.77 -23.52
C GLU A 94 15.08 13.79 -22.49
N CYS A 95 14.37 13.94 -21.37
CA CYS A 95 14.57 15.12 -20.53
C CYS A 95 15.69 15.04 -19.52
N ASP A 96 16.29 13.90 -19.22
CA ASP A 96 17.38 13.79 -18.25
C ASP A 96 18.34 12.64 -18.58
N LEU A 97 18.32 12.12 -19.79
CA LEU A 97 19.14 10.98 -20.21
C LEU A 97 19.00 9.78 -19.27
N CYS A 98 17.90 9.70 -18.54
CA CYS A 98 17.68 8.61 -17.62
C CYS A 98 17.20 7.40 -18.39
N ALA A 99 18.03 6.39 -18.40
CA ALA A 99 17.56 5.05 -18.69
C ALA A 99 16.68 4.60 -17.55
N TRP A 100 15.41 4.28 -17.83
CA TRP A 100 14.51 3.70 -16.86
C TRP A 100 14.59 2.20 -16.97
N ARG A 101 14.60 1.54 -15.83
CA ARG A 101 14.70 0.11 -15.73
C ARG A 101 13.46 -0.44 -15.05
N ILE A 102 12.76 -1.33 -15.75
CA ILE A 102 11.63 -2.05 -15.22
C ILE A 102 11.97 -3.52 -15.26
N GLY A 103 11.93 -4.18 -14.12
CA GLY A 103 12.16 -5.61 -14.00
C GLY A 103 10.85 -6.39 -13.98
N PHE A 104 10.73 -7.40 -14.83
CA PHE A 104 9.60 -8.31 -14.86
C PHE A 104 10.07 -9.70 -14.47
N PRO A 105 9.59 -10.27 -13.35
CA PRO A 105 10.08 -11.55 -12.86
C PRO A 105 9.52 -12.71 -13.65
N LEU A 106 10.37 -13.43 -14.34
CA LEU A 106 10.01 -14.68 -15.00
C LEU A 106 9.85 -15.85 -14.03
N ALA A 107 10.34 -15.72 -12.80
CA ALA A 107 10.20 -16.73 -11.77
C ALA A 107 8.75 -16.98 -11.31
N LEU A 108 7.81 -16.12 -11.71
CA LEU A 108 6.37 -16.32 -11.51
C LEU A 108 5.78 -17.37 -12.47
N LEU A 109 6.50 -17.81 -13.49
CA LEU A 109 6.10 -18.89 -14.38
C LEU A 109 6.27 -20.25 -13.67
N GLU A 110 5.28 -21.11 -13.81
CA GLU A 110 5.29 -22.45 -13.20
C GLU A 110 6.40 -23.35 -13.77
N ASP A 111 6.69 -23.18 -15.06
CA ASP A 111 7.69 -23.99 -15.76
C ASP A 111 8.56 -23.11 -16.67
N LEU A 112 9.78 -22.86 -16.24
CA LEU A 112 10.75 -22.06 -16.99
C LEU A 112 11.37 -22.78 -18.21
N GLU A 113 11.23 -24.10 -18.31
CA GLU A 113 11.73 -24.90 -19.44
C GLU A 113 10.70 -24.98 -20.58
N LYS A 114 9.47 -24.55 -20.35
CA LYS A 114 8.44 -24.46 -21.39
C LYS A 114 8.69 -23.25 -22.30
N GLU A 115 8.39 -23.40 -23.60
CA GLU A 115 8.36 -22.27 -24.54
C GLU A 115 7.08 -21.44 -24.30
N TYR A 116 7.25 -20.14 -24.13
CA TYR A 116 6.16 -19.17 -23.99
C TYR A 116 6.20 -18.13 -25.11
N GLU A 117 5.05 -17.65 -25.51
CA GLU A 117 4.93 -16.39 -26.21
C GLU A 117 5.03 -15.25 -25.19
N ILE A 118 6.11 -14.50 -25.23
CA ILE A 118 6.37 -13.38 -24.33
C ILE A 118 6.08 -12.08 -25.06
N THR A 119 5.22 -11.24 -24.51
CA THR A 119 4.88 -9.93 -25.08
C THR A 119 5.19 -8.83 -24.09
N LEU A 120 6.02 -7.88 -24.49
CA LEU A 120 6.21 -6.62 -23.81
C LEU A 120 5.26 -5.60 -24.43
N LEU A 121 4.35 -5.06 -23.65
CA LEU A 121 3.34 -4.10 -24.05
C LEU A 121 3.55 -2.79 -23.31
N PHE A 122 3.53 -1.66 -24.03
CA PHE A 122 3.33 -0.33 -23.44
C PHE A 122 1.98 0.22 -23.88
N ASP A 123 1.10 0.53 -22.94
CA ASP A 123 -0.27 0.97 -23.18
C ASP A 123 -0.46 2.49 -23.15
N GLY A 124 0.65 3.23 -23.18
CA GLY A 124 0.66 4.69 -23.03
C GLY A 124 0.78 5.16 -21.58
N VAL A 125 0.55 4.28 -20.61
CA VAL A 125 0.67 4.56 -19.17
C VAL A 125 1.60 3.56 -18.48
N TYR A 126 1.39 2.27 -18.72
CA TYR A 126 2.09 1.17 -18.08
C TYR A 126 2.85 0.30 -19.08
N PHE A 127 3.97 -0.26 -18.61
CA PHE A 127 4.56 -1.43 -19.22
C PHE A 127 3.93 -2.69 -18.64
N GLN A 128 3.66 -3.66 -19.49
CA GLN A 128 3.13 -4.96 -19.11
C GLN A 128 3.94 -6.04 -19.78
N ILE A 129 4.20 -7.13 -19.04
CA ILE A 129 4.72 -8.36 -19.59
C ILE A 129 3.61 -9.40 -19.62
N LEU A 130 3.41 -10.01 -20.78
CA LEU A 130 2.45 -11.08 -20.95
C LEU A 130 3.18 -12.36 -21.33
N CYS A 131 2.72 -13.48 -20.81
CA CYS A 131 3.16 -14.81 -21.21
C CYS A 131 1.94 -15.65 -21.65
N ASP A 132 1.97 -16.17 -22.86
CA ASP A 132 0.83 -16.85 -23.51
C ASP A 132 -0.47 -16.02 -23.42
N GLY A 133 -0.35 -14.69 -23.62
CA GLY A 133 -1.45 -13.73 -23.56
C GLY A 133 -1.98 -13.42 -22.16
N LYS A 134 -1.39 -13.95 -21.09
CA LYS A 134 -1.72 -13.61 -19.69
C LYS A 134 -0.76 -12.55 -19.19
N VAL A 135 -1.27 -11.48 -18.61
CA VAL A 135 -0.44 -10.43 -17.99
C VAL A 135 0.23 -11.00 -16.74
N MET A 136 1.55 -11.01 -16.73
CA MET A 136 2.33 -11.50 -15.59
C MET A 136 2.62 -10.38 -14.61
N ASP A 137 2.91 -9.19 -15.12
CA ASP A 137 3.15 -8.01 -14.31
C ASP A 137 2.87 -6.74 -15.11
N ARG A 138 2.66 -5.65 -14.39
CA ARG A 138 2.32 -4.34 -14.92
C ARG A 138 3.00 -3.27 -14.10
N GLU A 139 3.82 -2.45 -14.73
CA GLU A 139 4.64 -1.46 -14.08
C GLU A 139 4.52 -0.08 -14.73
N ALA A 140 4.41 0.94 -13.89
CA ALA A 140 4.51 2.30 -14.38
C ALA A 140 5.98 2.71 -14.48
N PRO A 141 6.32 3.40 -15.54
CA PRO A 141 7.65 3.93 -15.70
C PRO A 141 8.02 5.03 -14.70
N GLU A 142 9.31 5.16 -14.41
CA GLU A 142 9.85 6.36 -13.76
C GLU A 142 9.93 7.51 -14.74
N GLY A 143 8.96 8.41 -14.76
CA GLY A 143 8.91 9.56 -15.64
C GLY A 143 7.99 9.36 -16.85
N VAL A 144 8.01 10.26 -17.79
CA VAL A 144 7.10 10.30 -18.93
C VAL A 144 7.81 9.79 -20.18
N VAL A 145 7.25 8.79 -20.83
CA VAL A 145 7.66 8.38 -22.17
C VAL A 145 7.15 9.43 -23.15
N LYS A 146 8.05 10.17 -23.76
CA LYS A 146 7.65 11.17 -24.75
C LYS A 146 7.22 10.53 -26.05
N HIS A 147 6.16 11.07 -26.61
CA HIS A 147 5.53 10.56 -27.82
C HIS A 147 6.17 11.09 -29.13
N ASP A 148 6.95 12.16 -29.03
CA ASP A 148 7.49 12.90 -30.17
C ASP A 148 8.99 12.70 -30.36
N HIS A 149 9.48 11.51 -30.09
CA HIS A 149 10.89 11.19 -30.28
C HIS A 149 11.33 11.39 -31.75
N GLU A 150 12.25 12.30 -31.97
CA GLU A 150 12.96 12.43 -33.24
C GLU A 150 13.80 11.17 -33.59
N ASN A 151 14.15 10.39 -32.58
CA ASN A 151 14.80 9.08 -32.73
C ASN A 151 13.79 7.96 -32.99
N LYS A 152 13.05 8.10 -34.03
CA LYS A 152 12.12 7.10 -34.51
C LYS A 152 12.88 5.85 -34.91
N GLY A 153 12.92 4.90 -34.03
CA GLY A 153 13.17 3.52 -34.27
C GLY A 153 14.37 3.20 -35.14
N GLY A 154 15.51 3.03 -34.57
CA GLY A 154 16.51 2.19 -35.22
C GLY A 154 16.02 0.73 -35.26
N LYS A 155 16.55 -0.07 -36.17
CA LYS A 155 16.23 -1.49 -36.30
C LYS A 155 16.37 -2.21 -34.96
N PHE A 156 15.46 -3.11 -34.70
CA PHE A 156 15.63 -4.07 -33.61
C PHE A 156 16.77 -5.04 -33.96
N SER A 157 17.72 -5.15 -33.08
CA SER A 157 18.73 -6.20 -33.11
C SER A 157 18.29 -7.27 -32.11
N VAL A 158 18.16 -8.49 -32.56
CA VAL A 158 17.78 -9.65 -31.72
C VAL A 158 19.04 -10.46 -31.42
N PHE A 159 19.29 -10.76 -30.16
CA PHE A 159 20.54 -11.38 -29.70
C PHE A 159 20.32 -12.76 -29.11
N ALA A 160 19.15 -13.00 -28.48
CA ALA A 160 18.84 -14.26 -27.86
C ALA A 160 18.26 -15.28 -28.85
N ASP A 161 18.23 -16.55 -28.45
CA ASP A 161 17.54 -17.62 -29.20
C ASP A 161 16.02 -17.49 -29.04
N VAL A 162 15.44 -16.54 -29.78
CA VAL A 162 14.01 -16.25 -29.80
C VAL A 162 13.44 -16.53 -31.18
N LYS A 163 12.20 -16.97 -31.21
CA LYS A 163 11.45 -17.26 -32.45
C LYS A 163 10.32 -16.26 -32.63
N GLU A 164 9.87 -16.13 -33.87
CA GLU A 164 8.67 -15.35 -34.20
C GLU A 164 8.70 -13.92 -33.63
N PHE A 165 9.85 -13.26 -33.70
CA PHE A 165 9.97 -11.88 -33.23
C PHE A 165 9.13 -10.96 -34.12
N ARG A 166 8.22 -10.21 -33.50
CA ARG A 166 7.26 -9.36 -34.20
C ARG A 166 6.92 -8.13 -33.34
N PHE A 167 6.38 -7.14 -33.99
CA PHE A 167 6.13 -5.83 -33.42
C PHE A 167 4.79 -5.28 -33.94
N THR A 168 4.13 -4.47 -33.13
CA THR A 168 2.96 -3.71 -33.55
C THR A 168 2.82 -2.42 -32.74
N ASN A 169 2.27 -1.40 -33.37
CA ASN A 169 1.75 -0.18 -32.75
C ASN A 169 0.27 0.05 -33.07
N ASP A 170 -0.33 -0.88 -33.79
CA ASP A 170 -1.76 -0.87 -34.07
C ASP A 170 -2.52 -1.58 -32.93
N LEU A 171 -2.52 -0.90 -31.77
CA LEU A 171 -3.18 -1.38 -30.57
C LEU A 171 -4.33 -0.44 -30.23
N SER A 172 -5.54 -0.85 -30.53
CA SER A 172 -6.73 -0.20 -29.99
C SER A 172 -7.01 -0.70 -28.57
N ARG A 173 -7.35 0.20 -27.66
CA ARG A 173 -7.91 -0.19 -26.36
C ARG A 173 -9.21 -0.94 -26.61
N GLY A 174 -9.24 -2.23 -26.28
CA GLY A 174 -10.47 -3.01 -26.25
C GLY A 174 -11.36 -2.62 -25.08
N GLU A 175 -12.61 -3.00 -25.12
CA GLU A 175 -13.45 -2.97 -23.92
C GLU A 175 -12.77 -3.82 -22.84
N ARG A 176 -12.75 -3.26 -21.63
CA ARG A 176 -12.20 -3.93 -20.46
C ARG A 176 -13.02 -5.19 -20.17
N LYS A 177 -12.44 -6.36 -20.32
CA LYS A 177 -13.02 -7.57 -19.76
C LYS A 177 -12.65 -7.64 -18.29
N GLU A 178 -13.65 -7.56 -17.44
CA GLU A 178 -13.53 -7.69 -15.99
C GLU A 178 -13.24 -9.14 -15.61
N GLU A 179 -12.00 -9.53 -15.69
CA GLU A 179 -11.53 -10.79 -15.14
C GLU A 179 -10.46 -10.46 -14.12
N HIS A 180 -10.85 -10.36 -12.84
CA HIS A 180 -9.94 -10.13 -11.74
C HIS A 180 -9.51 -11.45 -11.14
N ILE A 181 -8.23 -11.56 -10.80
CA ILE A 181 -7.80 -12.59 -9.89
C ILE A 181 -7.78 -12.02 -8.50
N PHE A 182 -8.73 -12.47 -7.72
CA PHE A 182 -8.60 -12.43 -6.29
C PHE A 182 -7.63 -13.55 -5.90
N ARG A 183 -6.56 -13.21 -5.21
CA ARG A 183 -5.67 -14.25 -4.66
C ARG A 183 -6.47 -15.03 -3.62
N ASP A 184 -6.46 -16.35 -3.71
CA ASP A 184 -7.05 -17.24 -2.70
C ASP A 184 -6.13 -17.28 -1.47
N ILE A 185 -6.09 -16.15 -0.77
CA ILE A 185 -5.38 -15.95 0.48
C ILE A 185 -6.29 -15.23 1.46
N PRO A 186 -6.08 -15.38 2.77
CA PRO A 186 -6.84 -14.65 3.78
C PRO A 186 -6.81 -13.16 3.52
N ILE A 187 -7.96 -12.48 3.74
CA ILE A 187 -8.04 -11.04 3.52
C ILE A 187 -7.15 -10.26 4.49
N ALA A 188 -7.00 -10.73 5.72
CA ALA A 188 -5.90 -10.30 6.57
C ALA A 188 -4.58 -10.70 5.89
N TYR A 189 -3.71 -9.74 5.72
CA TYR A 189 -2.44 -9.87 4.98
C TYR A 189 -2.58 -10.01 3.45
N TYR A 190 -3.75 -9.71 2.90
CA TYR A 190 -3.97 -9.71 1.46
C TYR A 190 -3.02 -8.75 0.73
N THR A 191 -2.48 -9.20 -0.38
CA THR A 191 -1.75 -8.38 -1.35
C THR A 191 -2.33 -8.61 -2.74
N PRO A 192 -2.40 -7.58 -3.58
CA PRO A 192 -2.87 -7.75 -4.96
C PRO A 192 -2.00 -8.75 -5.72
N TYR A 193 -2.54 -9.27 -6.81
CA TYR A 193 -1.77 -10.09 -7.71
C TYR A 193 -0.65 -9.27 -8.37
N GLY A 194 0.46 -9.93 -8.71
CA GLY A 194 1.65 -9.32 -9.30
C GLY A 194 2.85 -9.32 -8.36
N PHE A 195 4.03 -9.20 -8.93
CA PHE A 195 5.27 -9.31 -8.16
C PHE A 195 5.53 -8.06 -7.30
N ASN A 196 5.42 -6.89 -7.89
CA ASN A 196 5.67 -5.60 -7.24
C ASN A 196 4.39 -4.83 -6.92
N THR A 197 3.33 -5.53 -6.53
CA THR A 197 2.03 -4.94 -6.25
C THR A 197 1.67 -5.06 -4.79
N TRP A 198 1.23 -3.96 -4.20
CA TRP A 198 1.02 -3.83 -2.76
C TRP A 198 -0.28 -3.08 -2.47
N ILE A 199 -0.76 -3.21 -1.26
CA ILE A 199 -1.81 -2.37 -0.70
C ILE A 199 -1.14 -1.10 -0.19
N GLY A 200 -1.50 0.04 -0.76
CA GLY A 200 -1.23 1.35 -0.19
C GLY A 200 -2.35 1.81 0.71
N ASP A 201 -2.53 3.13 0.82
CA ASP A 201 -3.52 3.70 1.72
C ASP A 201 -4.91 3.14 1.49
N VAL A 202 -5.55 2.75 2.59
CA VAL A 202 -6.83 2.04 2.61
C VAL A 202 -7.92 3.00 3.05
N VAL A 203 -9.00 3.06 2.29
CA VAL A 203 -10.23 3.76 2.66
C VAL A 203 -11.30 2.71 2.97
N THR A 204 -11.85 2.73 4.18
CA THR A 204 -12.95 1.86 4.58
C THR A 204 -14.26 2.63 4.59
N PHE A 205 -15.33 1.99 4.14
CA PHE A 205 -16.66 2.56 4.18
C PHE A 205 -17.74 1.46 4.23
N ALA A 206 -18.89 1.76 4.84
CA ALA A 206 -20.03 0.85 4.81
C ALA A 206 -21.21 1.52 4.10
N HIS A 207 -21.75 0.86 3.10
CA HIS A 207 -22.86 1.36 2.30
C HIS A 207 -23.75 0.20 1.82
N GLU A 208 -25.06 0.37 1.94
CA GLU A 208 -26.07 -0.61 1.46
C GLU A 208 -25.82 -2.06 1.87
N GLY A 209 -25.37 -2.27 3.12
CA GLY A 209 -25.12 -3.61 3.67
C GLY A 209 -23.81 -4.25 3.21
N LEU A 210 -22.98 -3.53 2.47
CA LEU A 210 -21.64 -3.93 2.09
C LEU A 210 -20.60 -3.13 2.86
N PHE A 211 -19.51 -3.79 3.21
CA PHE A 211 -18.29 -3.16 3.66
C PHE A 211 -17.37 -2.98 2.44
N HIS A 212 -17.02 -1.75 2.15
CA HIS A 212 -16.18 -1.34 1.04
C HIS A 212 -14.76 -1.10 1.52
N ILE A 213 -13.81 -1.62 0.78
CA ILE A 213 -12.40 -1.28 0.88
C ILE A 213 -11.97 -0.68 -0.46
N PHE A 214 -11.54 0.57 -0.42
CA PHE A 214 -10.80 1.18 -1.51
C PHE A 214 -9.35 1.26 -1.08
N TYR A 215 -8.43 0.84 -1.92
CA TYR A 215 -7.01 0.91 -1.60
C TYR A 215 -6.21 1.42 -2.79
N LEU A 216 -5.18 2.16 -2.49
CA LEU A 216 -4.22 2.53 -3.52
C LEU A 216 -3.44 1.27 -3.91
N HIS A 217 -3.66 0.84 -5.14
CA HIS A 217 -2.90 -0.25 -5.72
C HIS A 217 -1.51 0.27 -6.04
N ASP A 218 -0.57 -0.05 -5.17
CA ASP A 218 0.81 0.41 -5.27
C ASP A 218 1.63 -0.53 -6.15
N ARG A 219 2.61 0.07 -6.81
CA ARG A 219 3.63 -0.64 -7.56
C ARG A 219 5.00 -0.17 -7.11
N ARG A 220 5.89 -1.13 -6.80
CA ARG A 220 7.28 -0.86 -6.45
C ARG A 220 7.44 0.01 -5.20
N HIS A 221 6.55 -0.13 -4.22
CA HIS A 221 6.59 0.63 -2.96
C HIS A 221 6.76 2.14 -3.17
N HIS A 222 5.83 2.72 -3.91
CA HIS A 222 5.82 4.15 -4.20
C HIS A 222 7.06 4.65 -5.00
N GLN A 223 7.82 3.74 -5.60
CA GLN A 223 9.05 4.11 -6.33
C GLN A 223 8.84 4.27 -7.83
N SER A 224 7.67 3.93 -8.33
CA SER A 224 7.28 4.29 -9.69
C SER A 224 7.23 5.81 -9.85
N ARG A 225 7.43 6.30 -11.06
CA ARG A 225 7.33 7.72 -11.39
C ARG A 225 8.10 8.63 -10.43
N ARG A 226 9.41 8.39 -10.29
CA ARG A 226 10.29 9.22 -9.45
C ARG A 226 9.82 9.35 -8.01
N ARG A 227 9.33 8.27 -7.42
CA ARG A 227 8.87 8.18 -6.02
C ARG A 227 7.53 8.86 -5.74
N LYS A 228 6.70 9.06 -6.75
CA LYS A 228 5.32 9.55 -6.55
C LYS A 228 4.28 8.44 -6.66
N GLY A 229 4.73 7.22 -6.88
CA GLY A 229 3.86 6.10 -7.19
C GLY A 229 3.18 6.23 -8.56
N ALA A 230 2.51 5.20 -8.99
CA ALA A 230 1.55 5.26 -10.08
C ALA A 230 0.29 4.58 -9.57
N HIS A 231 -0.34 5.23 -8.61
CA HIS A 231 -1.44 4.66 -7.88
C HIS A 231 -2.75 4.85 -8.61
N GLU A 232 -3.57 3.84 -8.54
CA GLU A 232 -4.99 3.87 -8.86
C GLU A 232 -5.74 3.26 -7.69
N PHE A 233 -6.91 3.77 -7.36
CA PHE A 233 -7.77 3.11 -6.38
C PHE A 233 -8.36 1.84 -6.96
N TRP A 234 -8.21 0.76 -6.21
CA TRP A 234 -8.90 -0.50 -6.42
C TRP A 234 -9.97 -0.67 -5.37
N HIS A 235 -10.99 -1.44 -5.70
CA HIS A 235 -12.18 -1.57 -4.89
C HIS A 235 -12.53 -3.04 -4.65
N MET A 236 -12.82 -3.37 -3.41
CA MET A 236 -13.37 -4.66 -3.02
C MET A 236 -14.50 -4.50 -2.01
N THR A 237 -15.42 -5.44 -1.99
CA THR A 237 -16.57 -5.42 -1.08
C THR A 237 -16.80 -6.77 -0.41
N SER A 238 -17.41 -6.73 0.76
CA SER A 238 -17.89 -7.91 1.48
C SER A 238 -19.16 -7.60 2.25
N SER A 239 -20.06 -8.57 2.34
CA SER A 239 -21.25 -8.50 3.21
C SER A 239 -21.03 -9.10 4.59
N ASP A 240 -19.93 -9.84 4.80
CA ASP A 240 -19.67 -10.65 6.00
C ASP A 240 -18.23 -10.59 6.51
N LEU A 241 -17.37 -9.81 5.87
CA LEU A 241 -15.91 -9.69 6.10
C LEU A 241 -15.11 -10.97 5.81
N LYS A 242 -15.76 -12.07 5.45
CA LYS A 242 -15.11 -13.34 5.11
C LYS A 242 -15.01 -13.51 3.59
N ASN A 243 -16.11 -13.28 2.90
CA ASN A 243 -16.20 -13.47 1.45
C ASN A 243 -16.11 -12.11 0.76
N TRP A 244 -15.15 -11.97 -0.13
CA TRP A 244 -14.83 -10.70 -0.77
C TRP A 244 -14.99 -10.79 -2.28
N VAL A 245 -15.45 -9.70 -2.87
CA VAL A 245 -15.51 -9.50 -4.32
C VAL A 245 -14.56 -8.38 -4.68
N ASP A 246 -13.63 -8.65 -5.57
CA ASP A 246 -12.75 -7.64 -6.14
C ASP A 246 -13.39 -7.05 -7.41
N HIS A 247 -13.58 -5.75 -7.42
CA HIS A 247 -14.16 -5.00 -8.53
C HIS A 247 -13.09 -4.36 -9.42
N GLY A 248 -11.81 -4.47 -9.03
CA GLY A 248 -10.69 -3.87 -9.73
C GLY A 248 -10.59 -2.36 -9.55
N PRO A 249 -9.96 -1.65 -10.49
CA PRO A 249 -9.77 -0.21 -10.35
C PRO A 249 -11.09 0.55 -10.40
N VAL A 250 -11.25 1.47 -9.46
CA VAL A 250 -12.37 2.43 -9.39
C VAL A 250 -12.40 3.31 -10.64
N LEU A 251 -11.24 3.85 -10.99
CA LEU A 251 -11.01 4.65 -12.19
C LEU A 251 -9.71 4.18 -12.85
N GLU A 252 -9.70 4.21 -14.16
CA GLU A 252 -8.48 3.94 -14.91
C GLU A 252 -7.62 5.20 -15.04
N LEU A 253 -6.31 5.02 -14.85
CA LEU A 253 -5.36 6.04 -15.28
C LEU A 253 -5.26 6.04 -16.81
N ASN A 254 -5.50 7.18 -17.42
CA ASN A 254 -5.51 7.35 -18.87
C ASN A 254 -4.26 8.08 -19.39
N GLU A 255 -3.60 8.83 -18.53
CA GLU A 255 -2.46 9.65 -18.85
C GLU A 255 -1.27 9.26 -17.97
N GLN A 256 -0.06 9.33 -18.53
CA GLN A 256 1.18 9.01 -17.83
C GLN A 256 1.43 9.89 -16.59
N TRP A 257 0.86 11.08 -16.57
CA TRP A 257 1.02 12.01 -15.45
C TRP A 257 0.05 11.74 -14.29
N GLN A 258 -0.98 10.95 -14.51
CA GLN A 258 -1.99 10.67 -13.48
C GLN A 258 -1.48 9.67 -12.46
N SER A 259 -1.64 9.98 -11.20
CA SER A 259 -1.48 9.09 -10.06
C SER A 259 -2.43 9.53 -8.96
N MET A 260 -3.17 8.60 -8.38
CA MET A 260 -4.11 8.93 -7.31
C MET A 260 -3.38 8.98 -5.97
N GLY A 261 -3.71 9.97 -5.16
CA GLY A 261 -3.40 10.00 -3.73
C GLY A 261 -4.62 9.57 -2.92
N THR A 262 -4.44 9.50 -1.62
CA THR A 262 -5.49 9.11 -0.69
C THR A 262 -6.62 10.15 -0.64
N GLY A 263 -7.76 9.72 -0.15
CA GLY A 263 -8.94 10.50 0.15
C GLY A 263 -9.83 9.70 1.10
N ASN A 264 -11.14 9.82 0.96
CA ASN A 264 -12.09 8.99 1.68
C ASN A 264 -13.38 8.78 0.91
N ALA A 265 -14.21 7.84 1.37
CA ALA A 265 -15.53 7.60 0.84
C ALA A 265 -16.61 8.27 1.70
N PHE A 266 -17.68 8.74 1.07
CA PHE A 266 -18.82 9.36 1.73
C PHE A 266 -20.08 9.25 0.85
N VAL A 267 -21.27 9.32 1.44
CA VAL A 267 -22.53 9.35 0.71
C VAL A 267 -23.03 10.79 0.65
N PHE A 268 -23.28 11.27 -0.54
CA PHE A 268 -23.85 12.59 -0.77
C PHE A 268 -24.87 12.54 -1.92
N ASP A 269 -26.02 13.17 -1.75
CA ASP A 269 -27.12 13.19 -2.72
C ASP A 269 -27.49 11.76 -3.23
N GLY A 270 -27.54 10.80 -2.28
CA GLY A 270 -27.91 9.40 -2.55
C GLY A 270 -26.89 8.59 -3.33
N LYS A 271 -25.69 9.13 -3.57
CA LYS A 271 -24.60 8.45 -4.30
C LYS A 271 -23.40 8.22 -3.39
N LEU A 272 -22.72 7.12 -3.62
CA LEU A 272 -21.44 6.88 -3.00
C LEU A 272 -20.35 7.66 -3.74
N HIS A 273 -19.61 8.47 -3.00
CA HIS A 273 -18.49 9.26 -3.53
C HIS A 273 -17.17 8.72 -2.98
N LEU A 274 -16.13 8.85 -3.79
CA LEU A 274 -14.74 8.65 -3.39
C LEU A 274 -13.95 9.89 -3.77
N SER A 275 -13.40 10.58 -2.77
CA SER A 275 -12.46 11.68 -2.99
C SER A 275 -11.04 11.15 -3.10
N PHE A 276 -10.17 11.85 -3.81
CA PHE A 276 -8.76 11.49 -3.97
C PHE A 276 -7.91 12.68 -4.39
N GLY A 277 -6.62 12.62 -4.06
CA GLY A 277 -5.63 13.53 -4.63
C GLY A 277 -5.21 13.10 -6.02
N TRP A 278 -5.03 14.04 -6.95
CA TRP A 278 -4.29 13.83 -8.18
C TRP A 278 -2.83 14.25 -7.99
N HIS A 279 -1.95 13.28 -7.90
CA HIS A 279 -0.52 13.55 -7.95
C HIS A 279 -0.09 13.63 -9.40
N THR A 280 0.65 14.68 -9.73
CA THR A 280 1.20 14.83 -11.06
C THR A 280 2.69 14.68 -11.04
N GLU A 281 3.19 13.86 -11.93
CA GLU A 281 4.60 13.78 -12.16
C GLU A 281 5.00 14.56 -13.39
N ARG A 282 5.72 15.65 -13.16
CA ARG A 282 6.52 16.30 -14.17
C ARG A 282 7.93 16.50 -13.65
N ALA A 283 8.90 16.71 -14.55
CA ALA A 283 10.31 16.85 -14.25
C ALA A 283 10.58 17.74 -13.02
N LYS A 284 11.59 17.40 -12.24
CA LYS A 284 11.98 17.99 -10.95
C LYS A 284 11.74 19.50 -10.71
N PRO A 285 11.86 20.41 -11.70
CA PRO A 285 11.53 21.82 -11.44
C PRO A 285 10.05 22.06 -11.12
N TRP A 286 9.17 21.14 -11.45
CA TRP A 286 7.74 21.25 -11.23
C TRP A 286 7.32 20.82 -9.83
N GLU A 287 7.99 19.85 -9.25
CA GLU A 287 7.61 19.26 -7.98
C GLU A 287 7.54 20.29 -6.85
N GLN A 288 8.48 21.24 -6.83
CA GLN A 288 8.49 22.33 -5.84
C GLN A 288 7.61 23.52 -6.23
N ARG A 289 7.22 23.61 -7.50
CA ARG A 289 6.42 24.73 -8.02
C ARG A 289 4.95 24.41 -8.14
N THR A 290 4.59 23.15 -8.24
CA THR A 290 3.22 22.74 -8.58
C THR A 290 2.21 23.21 -7.52
N ASN A 291 2.50 22.96 -6.26
CA ASN A 291 1.60 23.37 -5.18
C ASN A 291 1.45 24.90 -5.11
N ARG A 292 2.56 25.63 -5.16
CA ARG A 292 2.52 27.07 -5.13
C ARG A 292 1.79 27.66 -6.35
N LEU A 293 2.07 27.13 -7.55
CA LEU A 293 1.40 27.59 -8.76
C LEU A 293 -0.10 27.29 -8.76
N PHE A 294 -0.50 26.15 -8.19
CA PHE A 294 -1.90 25.83 -8.04
C PHE A 294 -2.61 26.87 -7.18
N TYR A 295 -2.12 27.17 -5.99
CA TYR A 295 -2.71 28.18 -5.12
C TYR A 295 -2.71 29.58 -5.74
N GLU A 296 -1.61 30.00 -6.35
CA GLU A 296 -1.52 31.27 -7.05
C GLU A 296 -2.56 31.38 -8.19
N ASN A 297 -2.83 30.28 -8.87
CA ASN A 297 -3.82 30.25 -9.96
C ASN A 297 -5.24 30.21 -9.42
N VAL A 298 -5.51 29.45 -8.38
CA VAL A 298 -6.79 29.44 -7.67
C VAL A 298 -7.11 30.84 -7.15
N GLU A 299 -6.13 31.52 -6.56
CA GLU A 299 -6.28 32.89 -6.06
C GLU A 299 -6.57 33.89 -7.20
N LYS A 300 -5.86 33.77 -8.32
CA LYS A 300 -6.09 34.60 -9.51
C LYS A 300 -7.48 34.43 -10.11
N LEU A 301 -8.01 33.22 -10.05
CA LEU A 301 -9.35 32.91 -10.53
C LEU A 301 -10.45 33.33 -9.54
N GLY A 302 -10.07 33.77 -8.34
CA GLY A 302 -11.01 34.21 -7.30
C GLY A 302 -11.76 33.08 -6.62
N HIS A 303 -11.11 31.94 -6.45
CA HIS A 303 -11.84 30.71 -6.22
C HIS A 303 -11.85 30.07 -4.89
N THR A 304 -13.05 29.71 -4.64
CA THR A 304 -13.49 28.68 -3.71
C THR A 304 -14.40 27.66 -4.43
N GLY A 305 -14.13 27.30 -5.69
CA GLY A 305 -15.04 26.49 -6.51
C GLY A 305 -14.41 25.33 -7.24
N GLU A 306 -15.23 24.53 -7.89
CA GLU A 306 -14.81 23.45 -8.79
C GLU A 306 -14.26 23.99 -10.10
N PHE A 307 -13.26 23.28 -10.66
CA PHE A 307 -12.68 23.59 -11.95
C PHE A 307 -12.68 22.37 -12.84
N SER A 308 -12.85 22.55 -14.14
CA SER A 308 -12.60 21.50 -15.09
C SER A 308 -11.10 21.22 -15.22
N TYR A 309 -10.74 20.02 -15.64
CA TYR A 309 -9.34 19.70 -15.94
C TYR A 309 -8.77 20.59 -17.06
N ASP A 310 -9.60 20.99 -18.00
CA ASP A 310 -9.20 21.87 -19.11
C ASP A 310 -8.85 23.27 -18.61
N GLU A 311 -9.59 23.78 -17.62
CA GLU A 311 -9.33 25.12 -17.06
C GLU A 311 -8.06 25.14 -16.20
N ILE A 312 -7.85 24.16 -15.35
CA ILE A 312 -6.67 24.12 -14.47
C ILE A 312 -5.49 23.37 -15.11
N GLY A 313 -5.74 22.33 -15.89
CA GLY A 313 -4.70 21.52 -16.50
C GLY A 313 -3.73 22.30 -17.39
N SER A 314 -4.16 23.42 -17.96
CA SER A 314 -3.29 24.35 -18.68
C SER A 314 -2.38 25.18 -17.76
N LEU A 315 -2.76 25.35 -16.49
CA LEU A 315 -2.09 26.19 -15.51
C LEU A 315 -1.17 25.37 -14.60
N THR A 316 -1.70 24.29 -14.03
CA THR A 316 -0.95 23.36 -13.19
C THR A 316 -1.65 22.00 -13.16
N PRO A 317 -0.98 20.95 -13.54
CA PRO A 317 -1.56 19.62 -13.44
C PRO A 317 -1.59 19.16 -11.97
N GLY A 318 -2.71 18.60 -11.52
CA GLY A 318 -2.88 18.04 -10.18
C GLY A 318 -3.78 18.85 -9.27
N GLY A 319 -4.26 18.21 -8.25
CA GLY A 319 -5.18 18.76 -7.26
C GLY A 319 -5.96 17.63 -6.59
N ALA A 320 -7.02 17.98 -5.87
CA ALA A 320 -7.98 17.00 -5.38
C ALA A 320 -9.11 16.80 -6.39
N SER A 321 -9.69 15.61 -6.41
CA SER A 321 -10.84 15.28 -7.25
C SER A 321 -11.75 14.29 -6.56
N TYR A 322 -12.82 13.88 -7.24
CA TYR A 322 -13.71 12.85 -6.75
C TYR A 322 -14.35 12.07 -7.90
N ALA A 323 -14.80 10.88 -7.57
CA ALA A 323 -15.68 10.08 -8.40
C ALA A 323 -16.97 9.76 -7.63
N TYR A 324 -18.02 9.38 -8.32
CA TYR A 324 -19.28 9.01 -7.71
C TYR A 324 -19.88 7.76 -8.38
N SER A 325 -20.65 7.03 -7.60
CA SER A 325 -21.33 5.80 -8.03
C SER A 325 -22.79 5.80 -7.57
N GLU A 326 -23.70 5.35 -8.44
CA GLU A 326 -25.12 5.17 -8.13
C GLU A 326 -25.42 3.79 -7.53
N ASP A 327 -24.59 2.81 -7.84
CA ASP A 327 -24.73 1.40 -7.41
C ASP A 327 -23.66 0.97 -6.39
N GLY A 328 -22.80 1.90 -5.98
CA GLY A 328 -21.70 1.62 -5.05
C GLY A 328 -20.51 0.87 -5.67
N ILE A 329 -20.58 0.46 -6.92
CA ILE A 329 -19.59 -0.41 -7.58
C ILE A 329 -18.95 0.28 -8.78
N HIS A 330 -19.76 0.84 -9.68
CA HIS A 330 -19.28 1.47 -10.90
C HIS A 330 -19.17 2.98 -10.71
N PHE A 331 -17.95 3.49 -10.78
CA PHE A 331 -17.65 4.89 -10.51
C PHE A 331 -17.49 5.70 -11.78
N THR A 332 -18.04 6.89 -11.76
CA THR A 332 -17.89 7.92 -12.80
C THR A 332 -17.01 9.02 -12.27
N PRO A 333 -15.93 9.41 -12.97
CA PRO A 333 -15.11 10.54 -12.55
C PRO A 333 -15.89 11.86 -12.69
N SER A 334 -15.72 12.76 -11.73
CA SER A 334 -16.31 14.09 -11.83
C SER A 334 -15.71 14.91 -12.96
N ASN A 335 -14.49 14.60 -13.38
CA ASN A 335 -13.66 15.37 -14.31
C ASN A 335 -13.44 16.83 -13.86
N LYS A 336 -13.43 17.03 -12.54
CA LYS A 336 -13.22 18.34 -11.94
C LYS A 336 -12.11 18.28 -10.91
N LEU A 337 -11.36 19.36 -10.79
CA LEU A 337 -10.42 19.57 -9.70
C LEU A 337 -11.09 20.42 -8.62
N MET A 338 -10.98 19.96 -7.39
CA MET A 338 -11.39 20.75 -6.22
C MET A 338 -10.27 21.71 -5.82
N HIS A 339 -10.59 22.71 -5.03
CA HIS A 339 -9.65 23.69 -4.49
C HIS A 339 -8.48 23.08 -3.70
N TYR A 340 -8.52 21.80 -3.44
CA TYR A 340 -7.64 21.18 -2.49
C TYR A 340 -6.67 20.18 -3.15
N LEU A 341 -5.44 20.06 -2.66
CA LEU A 341 -4.37 19.40 -3.39
C LEU A 341 -4.14 17.92 -3.05
N GLU A 342 -4.21 17.55 -1.78
CA GLU A 342 -3.71 16.25 -1.35
C GLU A 342 -4.59 15.62 -0.28
N ASN A 343 -4.88 14.32 -0.41
CA ASN A 343 -5.61 13.52 0.58
C ASN A 343 -6.92 14.15 1.10
N PRO A 344 -7.86 14.54 0.22
CA PRO A 344 -9.07 15.26 0.62
C PRO A 344 -10.02 14.34 1.39
N SER A 345 -10.05 14.46 2.70
CA SER A 345 -10.95 13.70 3.57
C SER A 345 -12.23 14.48 3.84
N ILE A 346 -13.32 14.02 3.23
CA ILE A 346 -14.63 14.67 3.22
C ILE A 346 -15.60 13.88 4.11
N PHE A 347 -16.28 14.57 5.02
CA PHE A 347 -17.22 13.97 5.95
C PHE A 347 -18.55 14.69 5.90
N VAL A 348 -19.62 13.92 5.77
CA VAL A 348 -21.00 14.45 5.77
C VAL A 348 -21.41 14.73 7.22
N GLN A 349 -21.95 15.91 7.45
CA GLN A 349 -22.44 16.35 8.74
C GLN A 349 -23.93 15.98 8.91
N GLU A 350 -24.43 16.01 10.14
CA GLU A 350 -25.84 15.72 10.45
C GLU A 350 -26.82 16.65 9.71
N ASP A 351 -26.42 17.88 9.43
CA ASP A 351 -27.20 18.87 8.67
C ASP A 351 -27.13 18.68 7.16
N GLY A 352 -26.43 17.63 6.68
CA GLY A 352 -26.24 17.34 5.26
C GLY A 352 -25.11 18.15 4.60
N THR A 353 -24.47 19.07 5.32
CA THR A 353 -23.29 19.78 4.81
C THR A 353 -22.06 18.88 4.83
N LEU A 354 -21.04 19.27 4.10
CA LEU A 354 -19.77 18.56 4.01
C LEU A 354 -18.68 19.33 4.77
N ASN A 355 -17.90 18.60 5.56
CA ASN A 355 -16.63 19.07 6.09
C ASN A 355 -15.48 18.39 5.35
N LEU A 356 -14.47 19.17 5.01
CA LEU A 356 -13.18 18.66 4.55
C LEU A 356 -12.13 19.08 5.57
N TYR A 357 -11.40 18.09 6.07
CA TYR A 357 -10.34 18.34 7.04
C TYR A 357 -8.99 18.28 6.34
N GLN A 358 -8.42 19.46 6.18
CA GLN A 358 -7.03 19.61 5.80
C GLN A 358 -6.57 21.06 5.83
N GLU A 359 -5.42 21.34 6.48
CA GLU A 359 -4.92 22.69 6.76
C GLU A 359 -6.04 23.63 7.30
N GLY A 360 -6.89 23.05 8.16
CA GLY A 360 -8.10 23.67 8.67
C GLY A 360 -9.36 22.85 8.38
N THR A 361 -10.49 23.35 8.79
CA THR A 361 -11.81 22.81 8.44
C THR A 361 -12.43 23.65 7.33
N TRP A 362 -12.78 22.98 6.26
CA TRP A 362 -13.52 23.57 5.14
C TRP A 362 -14.93 23.04 5.14
N LYS A 363 -15.89 23.89 4.77
CA LYS A 363 -17.31 23.51 4.62
C LYS A 363 -17.79 23.71 3.21
N SER A 364 -18.75 22.87 2.80
CA SER A 364 -19.44 22.98 1.53
C SER A 364 -20.84 22.38 1.58
N ASP A 365 -21.69 22.83 0.65
CA ASP A 365 -23.01 22.25 0.38
C ASP A 365 -22.95 21.17 -0.71
N HIS A 366 -21.81 21.00 -1.39
CA HIS A 366 -21.56 19.97 -2.40
C HIS A 366 -20.05 19.71 -2.56
N PRO A 367 -19.61 18.57 -3.13
CA PRO A 367 -18.21 18.13 -3.10
C PRO A 367 -17.17 19.06 -3.74
N GLY A 368 -17.56 20.14 -4.39
CA GLY A 368 -16.62 20.93 -5.19
C GLY A 368 -16.41 22.39 -4.77
N ALA A 369 -17.25 22.98 -3.91
CA ALA A 369 -17.17 24.40 -3.57
C ALA A 369 -16.89 24.61 -2.08
N TRP A 370 -15.64 24.74 -1.71
CA TRP A 370 -15.18 24.74 -0.32
C TRP A 370 -14.91 26.14 0.24
N ARG A 371 -15.31 26.36 1.48
CA ARG A 371 -15.06 27.58 2.24
C ARG A 371 -14.34 27.24 3.55
N LEU A 372 -13.18 27.83 3.79
CA LEU A 372 -12.48 27.73 5.07
C LEU A 372 -13.31 28.34 6.19
N VAL A 373 -13.59 27.57 7.24
CA VAL A 373 -14.38 28.01 8.39
C VAL A 373 -13.60 27.99 9.70
N ASP A 374 -12.58 27.14 9.81
CA ASP A 374 -11.69 27.09 10.96
C ASP A 374 -10.26 26.81 10.49
N PRO A 375 -9.37 27.79 10.50
CA PRO A 375 -7.98 27.61 10.07
C PRO A 375 -7.11 26.90 11.10
N ASP A 376 -7.56 26.74 12.34
CA ASP A 376 -6.78 26.18 13.44
C ASP A 376 -7.11 24.72 13.72
N PHE A 377 -8.12 24.16 13.06
CA PHE A 377 -8.45 22.75 13.17
C PHE A 377 -7.71 21.93 12.10
N PRO A 378 -7.28 20.73 12.39
CA PRO A 378 -7.43 19.94 13.61
C PRO A 378 -6.42 20.32 14.70
N PRO A 379 -6.76 20.03 15.97
CA PRO A 379 -5.98 20.50 17.13
C PRO A 379 -4.55 19.95 17.24
N CYS A 380 -4.23 18.94 16.45
CA CYS A 380 -2.89 18.34 16.36
C CYS A 380 -1.85 19.28 15.75
N TYR A 381 -2.28 20.33 15.13
CA TYR A 381 -1.42 21.16 14.31
C TYR A 381 -1.06 22.47 14.98
N ALA A 382 -0.61 22.36 16.22
CA ALA A 382 -0.01 23.49 16.87
C ALA A 382 1.32 23.83 16.20
N LYS A 383 1.23 24.76 15.28
CA LYS A 383 2.22 25.82 15.12
C LYS A 383 3.51 25.64 14.31
N SER A 384 4.10 24.48 14.07
CA SER A 384 5.41 24.48 13.41
C SER A 384 5.60 23.50 12.25
N PHE A 385 5.09 22.32 12.38
CA PHE A 385 5.35 21.26 11.41
C PHE A 385 4.18 20.95 10.50
N ALA A 386 3.11 21.20 10.95
CA ALA A 386 1.87 20.56 10.74
C ALA A 386 1.12 20.91 9.48
N ARG A 387 1.31 22.09 8.95
CA ARG A 387 0.54 22.52 7.78
C ARG A 387 0.74 21.67 6.52
N ASN A 388 1.79 20.84 6.48
CA ASN A 388 2.11 19.98 5.34
C ASN A 388 1.97 18.48 5.63
N CYS A 389 1.43 18.08 6.77
CA CYS A 389 1.44 16.69 7.24
C CYS A 389 0.09 16.18 7.73
N LEU A 390 -1.00 16.78 7.35
CA LEU A 390 -2.34 16.18 7.47
C LEU A 390 -2.51 15.06 6.45
N ASP A 391 -1.70 14.04 6.63
CA ASP A 391 -1.72 12.93 5.73
C ASP A 391 -2.87 12.00 6.11
N CYS A 392 -3.82 11.82 5.17
CA CYS A 392 -4.86 10.81 5.26
C CYS A 392 -5.68 10.86 6.55
N PRO A 393 -6.33 11.98 6.90
CA PRO A 393 -7.11 12.08 8.12
C PRO A 393 -8.38 11.21 8.04
N THR A 394 -8.72 10.59 9.17
CA THR A 394 -9.98 9.89 9.35
C THR A 394 -10.73 10.43 10.57
N PHE A 395 -12.04 10.45 10.48
CA PHE A 395 -12.93 10.83 11.58
C PHE A 395 -14.01 9.78 11.75
N PHE A 396 -14.27 9.36 12.99
CA PHE A 396 -15.33 8.42 13.32
C PHE A 396 -15.82 8.62 14.75
N SER A 397 -17.02 8.12 15.05
CA SER A 397 -17.58 8.13 16.39
C SER A 397 -17.79 6.70 16.89
N LEU A 398 -17.46 6.44 18.15
CA LEU A 398 -17.64 5.15 18.80
C LEU A 398 -17.87 5.32 20.29
N ASP A 399 -18.90 4.66 20.84
CA ASP A 399 -19.21 4.60 22.28
C ASP A 399 -19.29 5.99 22.96
N GLY A 400 -19.91 6.97 22.28
CA GLY A 400 -20.11 8.33 22.79
C GLY A 400 -18.85 9.20 22.74
N TRP A 401 -17.87 8.81 21.97
CA TRP A 401 -16.65 9.57 21.70
C TRP A 401 -16.47 9.81 20.19
N ASP A 402 -15.92 10.97 19.87
CA ASP A 402 -15.48 11.33 18.53
C ASP A 402 -13.96 11.18 18.46
N TYR A 403 -13.48 10.57 17.39
CA TYR A 403 -12.06 10.33 17.17
C TYR A 403 -11.59 10.95 15.88
N PHE A 404 -10.37 11.42 15.90
CA PHE A 404 -9.68 11.97 14.75
C PHE A 404 -8.26 11.39 14.71
N ALA A 405 -7.93 10.70 13.63
CA ALA A 405 -6.60 10.15 13.41
C ALA A 405 -6.01 10.73 12.12
N VAL A 406 -4.70 10.91 12.10
CA VAL A 406 -3.96 11.50 11.00
C VAL A 406 -2.86 10.54 10.59
N GLY A 407 -3.07 9.84 9.48
CA GLY A 407 -2.10 8.94 8.87
C GLY A 407 -1.36 8.07 9.88
N PHE A 408 -0.14 8.45 10.18
CA PHE A 408 0.72 7.83 11.21
C PHE A 408 1.27 8.86 12.22
N SER A 409 0.73 10.08 12.25
CA SER A 409 1.31 11.18 13.01
C SER A 409 0.53 11.64 14.23
N GLY A 410 -0.73 11.23 14.41
CA GLY A 410 -1.50 11.63 15.58
C GLY A 410 -2.82 10.91 15.74
N PHE A 411 -3.27 10.79 16.98
CA PHE A 411 -4.57 10.21 17.33
C PHE A 411 -5.21 11.02 18.46
N PHE A 412 -6.43 11.48 18.24
CA PHE A 412 -7.15 12.38 19.14
C PHE A 412 -8.54 11.84 19.42
N GLY A 413 -9.06 12.11 20.61
CA GLY A 413 -10.42 11.78 20.97
C GLY A 413 -11.05 12.84 21.86
N LYS A 414 -12.37 12.94 21.83
CA LYS A 414 -13.17 13.77 22.74
C LYS A 414 -14.50 13.11 23.03
N PRO A 415 -15.14 13.34 24.19
CA PRO A 415 -16.54 13.01 24.36
C PRO A 415 -17.39 13.69 23.27
N SER A 416 -18.33 12.97 22.67
CA SER A 416 -19.22 13.55 21.65
C SER A 416 -19.98 14.74 22.24
N GLY A 417 -20.04 15.83 21.45
CA GLY A 417 -20.59 17.10 21.91
C GLY A 417 -19.64 17.98 22.72
N SER A 418 -18.42 17.54 23.03
CA SER A 418 -17.40 18.37 23.67
C SER A 418 -16.53 19.07 22.63
N ASP A 419 -16.04 20.27 22.93
CA ASP A 419 -15.08 20.99 22.10
C ASP A 419 -13.61 20.64 22.47
N LYS A 420 -13.40 19.90 23.57
CA LYS A 420 -12.07 19.65 24.09
C LYS A 420 -11.50 18.32 23.61
N TRP A 421 -10.55 18.37 22.72
CA TRP A 421 -9.80 17.22 22.25
C TRP A 421 -8.70 16.79 23.25
N ILE A 422 -8.46 15.50 23.30
CA ILE A 422 -7.39 14.85 24.08
C ILE A 422 -6.42 14.25 23.07
N ASP A 423 -5.15 14.60 23.19
CA ASP A 423 -4.06 13.98 22.45
C ASP A 423 -3.72 12.63 23.08
N PHE A 424 -4.02 11.54 22.37
CA PHE A 424 -3.79 10.19 22.86
C PHE A 424 -2.32 9.79 22.84
N VAL A 425 -1.56 10.41 21.94
CA VAL A 425 -0.11 10.19 21.85
C VAL A 425 0.59 10.73 23.12
N GLU A 426 0.24 11.93 23.56
CA GLU A 426 0.75 12.48 24.82
C GLU A 426 0.34 11.67 26.05
N LYS A 427 -0.80 11.00 25.99
CA LYS A 427 -1.29 10.15 27.10
C LYS A 427 -0.70 8.74 27.09
N GLY A 428 -0.04 8.33 26.01
CA GLY A 428 0.34 6.94 25.79
C GLY A 428 -0.87 6.02 25.60
N TRP A 429 -1.93 6.54 25.02
CA TRP A 429 -3.18 5.82 24.71
C TRP A 429 -3.38 5.57 23.23
N ASP A 430 -2.41 5.97 22.41
CA ASP A 430 -2.53 5.81 20.97
C ASP A 430 -2.77 4.34 20.60
N PRO A 431 -3.70 4.08 19.66
CA PRO A 431 -4.03 2.73 19.23
C PRO A 431 -3.15 2.22 18.08
N TYR A 432 -2.13 2.94 17.67
CA TYR A 432 -1.24 2.47 16.61
C TYR A 432 -0.51 1.19 17.02
N ASP A 433 -0.54 0.22 16.15
CA ASP A 433 -0.04 -1.12 16.40
C ASP A 433 1.04 -1.58 15.39
N GLY A 434 1.72 -0.63 14.73
CA GLY A 434 2.66 -0.87 13.65
C GLY A 434 2.03 -0.72 12.26
N CYS A 435 0.79 -0.25 12.20
CA CYS A 435 0.09 0.07 10.96
C CYS A 435 0.41 1.50 10.47
N SER A 436 0.11 1.76 9.21
CA SER A 436 0.10 3.08 8.59
C SER A 436 -1.27 3.42 8.06
N VAL A 437 -1.60 4.70 8.10
CA VAL A 437 -2.81 5.29 7.51
C VAL A 437 -4.08 4.52 7.89
N PRO A 438 -4.40 4.40 9.19
CA PRO A 438 -5.59 3.71 9.63
C PRO A 438 -6.84 4.53 9.30
N MET A 439 -7.82 3.92 8.65
CA MET A 439 -9.15 4.48 8.42
C MET A 439 -10.22 3.53 8.92
N ALA A 440 -11.24 4.06 9.59
CA ALA A 440 -12.25 3.24 10.24
C ALA A 440 -13.67 3.56 9.77
N ALA A 441 -14.49 2.52 9.66
CA ALA A 441 -15.91 2.61 9.34
C ALA A 441 -16.74 1.63 10.17
N GLY A 442 -17.94 2.07 10.55
CA GLY A 442 -18.91 1.22 11.27
C GLY A 442 -19.56 0.20 10.33
N PHE A 443 -19.55 -1.08 10.70
CA PHE A 443 -20.20 -2.13 9.95
C PHE A 443 -20.77 -3.22 10.86
N ASN A 444 -22.06 -3.52 10.70
CA ASN A 444 -22.77 -4.54 11.49
C ASN A 444 -22.55 -4.41 13.01
N GLY A 445 -22.59 -3.18 13.54
CA GLY A 445 -22.41 -2.89 14.96
C GLY A 445 -20.96 -2.97 15.46
N ARG A 446 -20.00 -3.13 14.56
CA ARG A 446 -18.56 -3.14 14.84
C ARG A 446 -17.91 -1.91 14.19
N MET A 447 -16.79 -1.46 14.72
CA MET A 447 -15.95 -0.43 14.07
C MET A 447 -14.73 -1.12 13.46
N ILE A 448 -14.65 -1.13 12.14
CA ILE A 448 -13.63 -1.83 11.38
C ILE A 448 -12.61 -0.82 10.84
N GLU A 449 -11.36 -1.03 11.19
CA GLU A 449 -10.22 -0.25 10.70
C GLU A 449 -9.50 -1.02 9.59
N GLY A 450 -9.24 -0.33 8.48
CA GLY A 450 -8.35 -0.78 7.41
C GLY A 450 -7.05 0.01 7.42
N SER A 451 -5.94 -0.65 7.17
CA SER A 451 -4.59 -0.06 7.15
C SER A 451 -3.60 -1.00 6.45
N TRP A 452 -2.31 -0.68 6.49
CA TRP A 452 -1.24 -1.54 6.02
C TRP A 452 -0.04 -1.52 6.99
N PRO A 453 0.79 -2.59 7.08
CA PRO A 453 1.96 -2.62 7.96
C PRO A 453 2.98 -1.58 7.58
N ALA A 454 3.38 -0.74 8.53
CA ALA A 454 4.54 0.13 8.38
C ALA A 454 5.85 -0.68 8.49
N GLY A 455 6.96 -0.14 8.03
CA GLY A 455 8.30 -0.62 8.41
C GLY A 455 9.23 -1.02 7.28
N ASN A 456 8.75 -1.39 6.10
CA ASN A 456 9.64 -1.76 4.99
C ASN A 456 9.78 -0.69 3.93
N SER A 457 8.68 -0.10 3.56
CA SER A 457 8.57 0.94 2.55
C SER A 457 7.13 1.44 2.58
N TRP A 458 6.72 2.26 1.61
CA TRP A 458 5.35 2.65 1.44
C TRP A 458 4.54 1.51 0.80
N GLY A 459 3.37 1.19 1.37
CA GLY A 459 2.54 0.08 0.93
C GLY A 459 3.05 -1.31 1.38
N SER A 460 2.13 -2.22 1.62
CA SER A 460 2.41 -3.61 2.01
C SER A 460 1.18 -4.50 1.78
N CYS A 461 0.75 -5.25 2.79
CA CYS A 461 -0.50 -6.02 2.74
C CYS A 461 -1.64 -5.27 3.43
N LEU A 462 -2.86 -5.71 3.18
CA LEU A 462 -4.03 -5.23 3.92
C LEU A 462 -3.99 -5.72 5.37
N LEU A 463 -4.31 -4.81 6.28
CA LEU A 463 -4.62 -5.12 7.67
C LEU A 463 -6.05 -4.72 7.96
N LEU A 464 -6.79 -5.60 8.60
CA LEU A 464 -8.10 -5.30 9.14
C LEU A 464 -8.11 -5.52 10.65
N ARG A 465 -8.63 -4.54 11.40
CA ARG A 465 -8.76 -4.58 12.86
C ARG A 465 -10.17 -4.17 13.26
N GLU A 466 -10.64 -4.72 14.35
CA GLU A 466 -11.81 -4.18 15.02
C GLU A 466 -11.35 -3.25 16.14
N LEU A 467 -11.80 -2.00 16.10
CA LEU A 467 -11.63 -1.05 17.19
C LEU A 467 -12.65 -1.33 18.28
N ILE A 468 -12.19 -1.41 19.52
CA ILE A 468 -13.03 -1.70 20.67
C ILE A 468 -12.89 -0.63 21.74
N PRO A 469 -13.99 -0.17 22.36
CA PRO A 469 -13.93 0.79 23.46
C PRO A 469 -13.39 0.11 24.72
N LEU A 470 -12.41 0.73 25.37
CA LEU A 470 -11.80 0.27 26.62
C LEU A 470 -12.18 1.14 27.82
N GLY A 471 -13.17 2.04 27.63
CA GLY A 471 -13.63 3.01 28.62
C GLY A 471 -12.82 4.29 28.68
N GLY A 472 -13.48 5.39 29.07
CA GLY A 472 -12.87 6.72 29.15
C GLY A 472 -12.31 7.26 27.84
N GLY A 473 -12.86 6.84 26.72
CA GLY A 473 -12.42 7.20 25.36
C GLY A 473 -11.22 6.40 24.85
N ARG A 474 -10.64 5.52 25.63
CA ARG A 474 -9.52 4.68 25.19
C ARG A 474 -10.00 3.62 24.21
N LEU A 475 -9.17 3.35 23.20
CA LEU A 475 -9.42 2.34 22.20
C LEU A 475 -8.42 1.18 22.29
N GLY A 476 -8.95 -0.01 22.10
CA GLY A 476 -8.18 -1.20 21.80
C GLY A 476 -8.36 -1.62 20.35
N LYS A 477 -7.58 -2.60 19.95
CA LYS A 477 -7.68 -3.27 18.65
C LYS A 477 -7.65 -4.78 18.85
N ARG A 478 -8.45 -5.48 18.07
CA ARG A 478 -8.40 -6.95 18.02
C ARG A 478 -8.46 -7.46 16.59
N TRP A 479 -8.03 -8.67 16.39
CA TRP A 479 -8.20 -9.36 15.13
C TRP A 479 -9.66 -9.58 14.80
N ILE A 480 -9.97 -9.62 13.53
CA ILE A 480 -11.29 -9.97 13.01
C ILE A 480 -11.22 -11.44 12.59
N PRO A 481 -11.85 -12.37 13.34
CA PRO A 481 -11.68 -13.81 13.09
C PRO A 481 -12.04 -14.23 11.67
N GLU A 482 -13.03 -13.60 11.06
CA GLU A 482 -13.52 -13.89 9.71
C GLU A 482 -12.49 -13.61 8.62
N THR A 483 -11.50 -12.76 8.91
CA THR A 483 -10.46 -12.33 7.95
C THR A 483 -9.17 -13.12 8.06
N LEU A 484 -8.99 -13.86 9.15
CA LEU A 484 -7.74 -14.57 9.44
C LEU A 484 -7.57 -15.84 8.60
N PRO A 485 -6.33 -16.32 8.46
CA PRO A 485 -6.08 -17.68 7.97
C PRO A 485 -6.83 -18.74 8.77
N GLU A 486 -7.29 -19.78 8.10
CA GLU A 486 -7.84 -20.96 8.77
C GLU A 486 -6.68 -21.84 9.30
N PHE A 487 -6.72 -22.15 10.57
CA PHE A 487 -5.73 -23.01 11.23
C PHE A 487 -6.40 -24.32 11.66
N SER A 488 -5.89 -25.43 11.20
CA SER A 488 -6.53 -26.75 11.36
C SER A 488 -5.92 -27.63 12.44
N GLU A 489 -4.61 -27.64 12.58
CA GLU A 489 -3.91 -28.55 13.49
C GLU A 489 -3.45 -27.81 14.75
N ALA A 490 -3.87 -28.28 15.93
CA ALA A 490 -3.41 -27.74 17.20
C ALA A 490 -2.46 -28.74 17.90
N GLN A 491 -1.27 -28.30 18.23
CA GLN A 491 -0.25 -29.11 18.90
C GLN A 491 0.33 -28.34 20.10
N SER A 492 0.37 -29.00 21.26
CA SER A 492 1.17 -28.47 22.38
C SER A 492 2.65 -28.64 22.08
N VAL A 493 3.42 -27.56 22.23
CA VAL A 493 4.85 -27.53 21.93
C VAL A 493 5.67 -27.05 23.12
N GLY A 494 6.96 -27.31 23.12
CA GLY A 494 7.90 -26.76 24.12
C GLY A 494 8.20 -25.29 23.90
N CYS A 495 9.07 -24.74 24.75
CA CYS A 495 9.47 -23.34 24.67
C CYS A 495 10.37 -23.02 23.45
N GLU A 496 10.92 -24.00 22.79
CA GLU A 496 11.76 -23.88 21.61
C GLU A 496 11.12 -24.66 20.47
N VAL A 497 10.82 -24.00 19.37
CA VAL A 497 10.02 -24.53 18.26
C VAL A 497 10.66 -24.16 16.92
N GLU A 498 10.93 -25.16 16.11
CA GLU A 498 11.20 -24.95 14.67
C GLU A 498 9.89 -24.58 13.98
N LEU A 499 9.89 -23.48 13.22
CA LEU A 499 8.71 -23.03 12.51
C LEU A 499 8.38 -24.00 11.36
N PRO A 500 7.11 -24.36 11.19
CA PRO A 500 6.70 -25.17 10.06
C PRO A 500 6.90 -24.39 8.75
N LYS A 501 7.15 -25.12 7.65
CA LYS A 501 7.24 -24.52 6.31
C LYS A 501 5.85 -24.21 5.74
N THR A 502 5.08 -23.42 6.46
CA THR A 502 3.75 -22.93 6.08
C THR A 502 3.79 -21.43 5.92
N VAL A 503 2.89 -20.87 5.12
CA VAL A 503 2.79 -19.42 4.97
C VAL A 503 2.38 -18.76 6.28
N TYR A 504 1.46 -19.38 7.01
CA TYR A 504 0.95 -18.89 8.29
C TYR A 504 1.15 -19.93 9.39
N THR A 505 1.56 -19.44 10.56
CA THR A 505 1.65 -20.21 11.80
C THR A 505 1.07 -19.38 12.93
N LEU A 506 0.21 -19.97 13.76
CA LEU A 506 -0.38 -19.33 14.94
C LEU A 506 0.17 -19.97 16.20
N PHE A 507 0.67 -19.17 17.11
CA PHE A 507 0.94 -19.54 18.50
C PHE A 507 -0.11 -18.95 19.41
N GLU A 508 -0.63 -19.77 20.33
CA GLU A 508 -1.47 -19.32 21.44
C GLU A 508 -0.73 -19.61 22.74
N VAL A 509 -0.55 -18.60 23.56
CA VAL A 509 0.16 -18.68 24.83
C VAL A 509 -0.73 -18.16 25.96
N GLU A 510 -0.91 -18.97 26.99
CA GLU A 510 -1.64 -18.54 28.18
C GLU A 510 -0.74 -17.64 29.06
N ILE A 511 -1.20 -16.43 29.32
CA ILE A 511 -0.52 -15.41 30.14
C ILE A 511 -1.25 -15.26 31.47
N ASP A 512 -0.51 -15.39 32.56
CA ASP A 512 -0.96 -15.00 33.89
C ASP A 512 -0.67 -13.50 34.11
N PRO A 513 -1.67 -12.65 34.37
CA PRO A 513 -1.45 -11.22 34.60
C PRO A 513 -0.58 -10.92 35.84
N ALA A 514 -0.51 -11.86 36.78
CA ALA A 514 0.40 -11.78 37.94
C ALA A 514 1.80 -12.38 37.64
N GLY A 515 2.00 -12.90 36.44
CA GLY A 515 3.27 -13.49 36.01
C GLY A 515 4.36 -12.46 35.73
N GLY A 516 5.54 -12.97 35.43
CA GLY A 516 6.65 -12.14 34.98
C GLY A 516 6.53 -11.69 33.51
N VAL A 517 7.56 -11.02 33.03
CA VAL A 517 7.66 -10.60 31.64
C VAL A 517 7.66 -11.84 30.73
N PHE A 518 6.73 -11.86 29.79
CA PHE A 518 6.72 -12.85 28.71
C PHE A 518 7.61 -12.38 27.57
N THR A 519 8.36 -13.29 26.97
CA THR A 519 9.14 -13.04 25.74
C THR A 519 8.94 -14.11 24.71
N ALA A 520 8.95 -13.71 23.43
CA ALA A 520 8.98 -14.57 22.26
C ALA A 520 10.08 -14.07 21.31
N LEU A 521 11.13 -14.84 21.16
CA LEU A 521 12.27 -14.54 20.29
C LEU A 521 12.15 -15.34 18.99
N PHE A 522 12.17 -14.63 17.86
CA PHE A 522 12.17 -15.21 16.53
C PHE A 522 13.55 -15.05 15.90
N THR A 523 14.07 -16.14 15.34
CA THR A 523 15.37 -16.19 14.69
C THR A 523 15.25 -16.86 13.33
N GLY A 524 16.18 -16.58 12.45
CA GLY A 524 16.35 -17.20 11.15
C GLY A 524 17.79 -17.67 10.93
N LYS A 525 18.23 -17.69 9.70
CA LYS A 525 19.58 -18.15 9.33
C LYS A 525 20.67 -17.26 9.96
N PRO A 526 21.90 -17.80 10.13
CA PRO A 526 23.03 -17.01 10.57
C PRO A 526 23.25 -15.77 9.70
N GLY A 527 23.32 -14.60 10.34
CA GLY A 527 23.47 -13.31 9.68
C GLY A 527 22.16 -12.51 9.55
N GLU A 528 21.02 -13.12 9.76
CA GLU A 528 19.73 -12.43 9.86
C GLU A 528 19.55 -11.82 11.26
N MET A 529 18.78 -10.72 11.33
CA MET A 529 18.55 -10.03 12.59
C MET A 529 17.43 -10.72 13.38
N PRO A 530 17.67 -11.18 14.61
CA PRO A 530 16.61 -11.71 15.44
C PRO A 530 15.62 -10.61 15.82
N VAL A 531 14.42 -11.00 16.21
CA VAL A 531 13.43 -10.07 16.75
C VAL A 531 12.74 -10.69 17.97
N GLU A 532 12.63 -9.90 19.03
CA GLU A 532 11.98 -10.29 20.27
C GLU A 532 10.69 -9.46 20.46
N PHE A 533 9.60 -10.15 20.72
CA PHE A 533 8.44 -9.58 21.36
C PHE A 533 8.58 -9.73 22.87
N SER A 534 8.31 -8.67 23.62
CA SER A 534 8.20 -8.78 25.08
C SER A 534 6.95 -8.06 25.58
N PHE A 535 6.32 -8.67 26.59
CA PHE A 535 5.13 -8.14 27.23
C PHE A 535 5.24 -8.25 28.74
N ASP A 536 5.14 -7.11 29.43
CA ASP A 536 5.08 -7.01 30.89
C ASP A 536 3.64 -6.73 31.33
N PRO A 537 2.91 -7.76 31.80
CA PRO A 537 1.52 -7.60 32.20
C PRO A 537 1.36 -6.74 33.47
N ALA A 538 2.38 -6.68 34.34
CA ALA A 538 2.30 -5.92 35.59
C ALA A 538 2.20 -4.40 35.36
N ILE A 539 2.74 -3.91 34.26
CA ILE A 539 2.72 -2.48 33.91
C ILE A 539 2.03 -2.18 32.58
N GLY A 540 1.45 -3.17 31.92
CA GLY A 540 0.79 -3.01 30.64
C GLY A 540 1.73 -2.48 29.55
N ARG A 541 2.92 -3.07 29.42
CA ARG A 541 3.94 -2.64 28.45
C ARG A 541 4.30 -3.77 27.50
N ALA A 542 4.30 -3.46 26.21
CA ALA A 542 4.75 -4.40 25.19
C ALA A 542 5.73 -3.72 24.23
N GLN A 543 6.63 -4.51 23.62
CA GLN A 543 7.58 -4.00 22.62
C GLN A 543 8.01 -5.07 21.62
N TRP A 544 8.35 -4.60 20.43
CA TRP A 544 9.14 -5.31 19.43
C TRP A 544 10.57 -4.76 19.42
N ASN A 545 11.57 -5.63 19.41
CA ASN A 545 12.97 -5.23 19.53
C ASN A 545 13.90 -6.18 18.74
N SER A 546 14.77 -5.62 17.91
CA SER A 546 15.82 -6.36 17.19
C SER A 546 17.04 -6.70 18.08
N VAL A 547 17.13 -6.15 19.27
CA VAL A 547 18.17 -6.47 20.25
C VAL A 547 17.51 -7.13 21.47
N PRO A 548 17.51 -8.47 21.55
CA PRO A 548 16.85 -9.20 22.63
C PRO A 548 17.24 -8.69 24.03
N GLY A 549 16.26 -8.57 24.92
CA GLY A 549 16.47 -8.10 26.29
C GLY A 549 16.68 -6.59 26.46
N ARG A 550 16.77 -5.81 25.39
CA ARG A 550 16.88 -4.36 25.47
C ARG A 550 15.50 -3.76 25.78
N LYS A 551 15.43 -2.87 26.77
CA LYS A 551 14.25 -2.05 27.03
C LYS A 551 14.25 -0.83 26.10
N LEU A 552 13.25 -0.73 25.25
CA LEU A 552 13.04 0.43 24.39
C LEU A 552 12.27 1.51 25.14
N LYS A 553 12.56 2.76 24.85
CA LYS A 553 11.72 3.88 25.28
C LYS A 553 10.43 3.90 24.49
N THR A 554 9.32 4.13 25.20
CA THR A 554 8.07 4.43 24.54
C THR A 554 8.14 5.79 23.86
N TYR A 555 7.20 6.07 22.98
CA TYR A 555 7.10 7.38 22.37
C TYR A 555 7.00 8.50 23.43
N ARG A 556 6.12 8.33 24.41
CA ARG A 556 5.92 9.30 25.50
C ARG A 556 7.19 9.53 26.31
N GLU A 557 7.95 8.48 26.64
CA GLU A 557 9.25 8.61 27.33
C GLU A 557 10.25 9.44 26.50
N LYS A 558 10.26 9.27 25.18
CA LYS A 558 11.12 10.08 24.28
C LYS A 558 10.72 11.55 24.27
N VAL A 559 9.42 11.82 24.21
CA VAL A 559 8.89 13.20 24.24
C VAL A 559 9.21 13.90 25.55
N LEU A 560 9.07 13.20 26.69
CA LEU A 560 9.38 13.78 28.00
C LEU A 560 10.86 14.12 28.17
N GLU A 561 11.74 13.40 27.49
CA GLU A 561 13.20 13.70 27.51
C GLU A 561 13.58 14.83 26.57
N HIS A 562 12.81 15.02 25.51
CA HIS A 562 13.07 15.99 24.45
C HIS A 562 11.84 16.88 24.19
N PRO A 563 11.41 17.67 25.21
CA PRO A 563 10.21 18.51 25.07
C PRO A 563 10.38 19.64 24.04
N GLU A 564 11.61 19.88 23.58
CA GLU A 564 11.93 20.81 22.52
C GLU A 564 11.59 20.29 21.10
N TYR A 565 11.41 18.97 20.95
CA TYR A 565 11.07 18.39 19.66
C TYR A 565 9.57 18.44 19.39
N ASP A 566 9.23 18.52 18.12
CA ASP A 566 7.86 18.36 17.68
C ASP A 566 7.40 16.92 17.93
N HIS A 567 6.36 16.79 18.73
CA HIS A 567 5.85 15.50 19.21
C HIS A 567 5.37 14.61 18.07
N HIS A 568 4.74 15.21 17.08
CA HIS A 568 4.15 14.46 15.96
C HIS A 568 5.22 13.96 15.00
N LEU A 569 6.31 14.72 14.83
CA LEU A 569 7.47 14.26 14.08
C LEU A 569 8.14 13.04 14.71
N LEU A 570 8.36 13.09 16.02
CA LEU A 570 8.94 11.95 16.74
C LEU A 570 8.05 10.73 16.67
N PHE A 571 6.73 10.91 16.73
CA PHE A 571 5.77 9.84 16.60
C PHE A 571 5.81 9.24 15.19
N ALA A 572 5.70 10.06 14.16
CA ALA A 572 5.78 9.65 12.77
C ALA A 572 7.08 8.90 12.47
N ASP A 573 8.24 9.44 12.88
CA ASP A 573 9.53 8.76 12.64
C ASP A 573 9.63 7.42 13.38
N THR A 574 9.04 7.32 14.56
CA THR A 574 9.04 6.08 15.35
C THR A 574 8.09 5.03 14.76
N HIS A 575 6.86 5.40 14.41
CA HIS A 575 5.82 4.47 13.96
C HIS A 575 5.91 4.14 12.47
N HIS A 576 6.30 5.09 11.65
CA HIS A 576 6.47 4.87 10.22
C HIS A 576 7.56 3.83 9.89
N LYS A 577 8.49 3.63 10.81
CA LYS A 577 9.52 2.59 10.68
C LYS A 577 9.18 1.28 11.41
N ALA A 578 8.16 1.26 12.24
CA ALA A 578 7.54 0.17 13.04
C ALA A 578 8.34 -1.14 13.23
N ARG A 579 9.67 -1.05 13.25
CA ARG A 579 10.55 -2.21 13.39
C ARG A 579 10.83 -2.52 14.86
N ASP A 580 11.27 -1.48 15.57
CA ASP A 580 11.59 -1.54 17.00
C ASP A 580 10.81 -0.42 17.71
N TYR A 581 9.77 -0.78 18.43
CA TYR A 581 8.94 0.18 19.16
C TYR A 581 8.30 -0.44 20.38
N ALA A 582 7.90 0.40 21.33
CA ALA A 582 7.26 0.02 22.58
C ALA A 582 5.95 0.78 22.77
N ARG A 583 4.95 0.10 23.30
CA ARG A 583 3.68 0.67 23.77
C ARG A 583 3.58 0.55 25.27
N GLU A 584 2.89 1.50 25.90
CA GLU A 584 2.64 1.55 27.33
C GLU A 584 1.15 1.76 27.62
N ASN A 585 0.79 1.65 28.89
CA ASN A 585 -0.57 1.86 29.35
C ASN A 585 -1.60 0.91 28.69
N LEU A 586 -1.16 -0.27 28.23
CA LEU A 586 -2.05 -1.28 27.72
C LEU A 586 -2.96 -1.77 28.86
N ILE A 587 -4.24 -1.90 28.58
CA ILE A 587 -5.17 -2.52 29.52
C ILE A 587 -4.95 -4.03 29.53
N VAL A 588 -4.68 -4.58 30.68
CA VAL A 588 -4.40 -6.00 30.88
C VAL A 588 -5.61 -6.66 31.54
N PRO A 589 -6.10 -7.80 31.02
CA PRO A 589 -7.15 -8.57 31.69
C PRO A 589 -6.75 -8.98 33.10
N GLU A 590 -7.69 -8.95 34.06
CA GLU A 590 -7.44 -9.33 35.46
C GLU A 590 -7.26 -10.85 35.67
N LYS A 591 -7.71 -11.66 34.72
CA LYS A 591 -7.64 -13.14 34.75
C LYS A 591 -6.68 -13.63 33.68
N PRO A 592 -6.16 -14.86 33.76
CA PRO A 592 -5.38 -15.47 32.72
C PRO A 592 -6.06 -15.36 31.35
N PHE A 593 -5.30 -15.00 30.34
CA PHE A 593 -5.79 -14.72 28.99
C PHE A 593 -4.83 -15.28 27.93
N LEU A 594 -5.28 -15.33 26.70
CA LEU A 594 -4.46 -15.76 25.57
C LEU A 594 -3.73 -14.56 24.95
N LEU A 595 -2.44 -14.73 24.78
CA LEU A 595 -1.62 -13.97 23.87
C LEU A 595 -1.45 -14.83 22.61
N LYS A 596 -1.77 -14.26 21.47
CA LYS A 596 -1.69 -14.97 20.19
C LYS A 596 -0.68 -14.30 19.28
N ILE A 597 0.08 -15.09 18.54
CA ILE A 597 1.09 -14.60 17.61
C ILE A 597 0.91 -15.29 16.27
N ILE A 598 0.62 -14.54 15.21
CA ILE A 598 0.69 -15.03 13.84
C ILE A 598 2.06 -14.70 13.28
N VAL A 599 2.71 -15.73 12.74
CA VAL A 599 3.93 -15.62 11.93
C VAL A 599 3.50 -15.82 10.48
N CYS A 600 3.68 -14.80 9.65
CA CYS A 600 3.42 -14.88 8.23
C CYS A 600 4.76 -14.82 7.47
N CYS A 601 5.02 -15.89 6.71
CA CYS A 601 6.20 -16.06 5.86
C CYS A 601 5.78 -16.17 4.38
N ASP A 602 4.88 -15.31 3.91
CA ASP A 602 4.49 -15.30 2.50
C ASP A 602 5.73 -15.00 1.64
N PRO A 603 6.07 -15.87 0.67
CA PRO A 603 7.21 -15.65 -0.21
C PRO A 603 7.20 -14.31 -0.95
N LYS A 604 6.02 -13.75 -1.21
CA LYS A 604 5.88 -12.44 -1.85
C LYS A 604 6.50 -11.33 -1.03
N PHE A 605 6.41 -11.37 0.31
CA PHE A 605 7.00 -10.33 1.14
C PHE A 605 8.52 -10.34 1.15
N ASP A 606 9.14 -11.48 0.88
CA ASP A 606 10.56 -11.69 1.19
C ASP A 606 10.93 -11.14 2.58
N ALA A 607 10.03 -11.33 3.54
CA ALA A 607 10.05 -10.80 4.90
C ALA A 607 9.29 -11.75 5.85
N THR A 608 9.47 -11.56 7.15
CA THR A 608 8.59 -12.15 8.16
C THR A 608 7.70 -11.06 8.74
N LEU A 609 6.39 -11.25 8.65
CA LEU A 609 5.42 -10.45 9.40
C LEU A 609 5.07 -11.19 10.69
N LEU A 610 5.19 -10.50 11.80
CA LEU A 610 4.84 -10.99 13.12
C LEU A 610 3.72 -10.11 13.67
N ASP A 611 2.58 -10.71 13.96
CA ASP A 611 1.39 -10.01 14.42
C ASP A 611 0.91 -10.61 15.73
N VAL A 612 0.73 -9.80 16.76
CA VAL A 612 0.36 -10.20 18.11
C VAL A 612 -0.98 -9.65 18.49
N GLU A 613 -1.82 -10.49 19.09
CA GLU A 613 -3.03 -10.09 19.81
C GLU A 613 -2.88 -10.40 21.32
N ILE A 614 -3.06 -9.39 22.15
CA ILE A 614 -2.92 -9.46 23.61
C ILE A 614 -4.32 -9.44 24.23
N GLY A 615 -4.79 -10.58 24.69
CA GLY A 615 -6.04 -10.71 25.44
C GLY A 615 -7.31 -10.29 24.69
N GLY A 616 -7.27 -10.20 23.35
CA GLY A 616 -8.37 -9.68 22.54
C GLY A 616 -8.62 -8.17 22.72
N LEU A 617 -7.66 -7.45 23.29
CA LEU A 617 -7.79 -6.02 23.61
C LEU A 617 -6.79 -5.14 22.85
N HIS A 618 -5.62 -5.67 22.51
CA HIS A 618 -4.57 -4.91 21.85
C HIS A 618 -3.89 -5.76 20.78
N THR A 619 -3.44 -5.11 19.71
CA THR A 619 -2.61 -5.71 18.68
C THR A 619 -1.27 -4.99 18.58
N MET A 620 -0.23 -5.70 18.16
CA MET A 620 1.08 -5.14 17.80
C MET A 620 1.71 -5.96 16.70
N LEU A 621 2.19 -5.33 15.66
CA LEU A 621 2.84 -6.04 14.56
C LEU A 621 4.20 -5.46 14.21
N THR A 622 5.05 -6.27 13.57
CA THR A 622 6.27 -5.83 12.91
C THR A 622 6.47 -6.59 11.61
N LEU A 623 6.96 -5.91 10.60
CA LEU A 623 7.33 -6.50 9.31
C LEU A 623 8.84 -6.42 9.15
N ARG A 624 9.50 -7.59 8.99
CA ARG A 624 10.96 -7.74 9.06
C ARG A 624 11.51 -8.30 7.75
N ASN A 625 12.05 -7.42 6.90
CA ASN A 625 12.76 -7.82 5.68
C ASN A 625 14.19 -8.34 5.92
N ASP A 626 14.70 -8.18 7.13
CA ASP A 626 15.99 -8.66 7.58
C ASP A 626 15.92 -9.99 8.35
N LEU A 627 14.75 -10.61 8.38
CA LEU A 627 14.48 -11.87 9.06
C LEU A 627 13.61 -12.78 8.18
N ARG A 628 14.03 -14.03 8.05
CA ARG A 628 13.24 -15.17 7.60
C ARG A 628 13.14 -16.12 8.77
N ALA A 629 12.12 -15.89 9.61
CA ALA A 629 11.97 -16.67 10.82
C ALA A 629 11.84 -18.16 10.51
N ASP A 630 12.69 -18.97 11.10
CA ASP A 630 12.67 -20.43 11.03
C ASP A 630 12.54 -21.07 12.41
N LYS A 631 12.68 -20.29 13.49
CA LYS A 631 12.63 -20.75 14.87
C LYS A 631 12.02 -19.70 15.79
N ALA A 632 11.27 -20.16 16.79
CA ALA A 632 10.73 -19.35 17.87
C ALA A 632 11.16 -19.92 19.24
N VAL A 633 11.52 -19.02 20.18
CA VAL A 633 11.87 -19.36 21.56
C VAL A 633 11.03 -18.50 22.51
N PHE A 634 10.31 -19.15 23.41
CA PHE A 634 9.41 -18.51 24.37
C PHE A 634 9.98 -18.60 25.79
N SER A 635 9.77 -17.56 26.61
CA SER A 635 10.26 -17.52 28.00
C SER A 635 9.53 -18.48 28.94
N GLY A 636 8.36 -19.01 28.52
CA GLY A 636 7.55 -19.95 29.30
C GLY A 636 6.08 -19.93 28.88
N GLY A 637 5.24 -20.60 29.66
CA GLY A 637 3.81 -20.72 29.40
C GLY A 637 3.43 -22.04 28.72
N ARG A 638 2.13 -22.27 28.64
CA ARG A 638 1.58 -23.36 27.81
C ARG A 638 1.40 -22.84 26.40
N ILE A 639 2.11 -23.42 25.46
CA ILE A 639 2.17 -22.98 24.08
C ILE A 639 1.43 -23.98 23.20
N ILE A 640 0.46 -23.50 22.43
CA ILE A 640 -0.25 -24.23 21.39
C ILE A 640 0.16 -23.66 20.05
N LEU A 641 0.67 -24.51 19.17
CA LEU A 641 0.98 -24.19 17.78
C LEU A 641 -0.16 -24.69 16.91
N LYS A 642 -0.59 -23.85 15.96
CA LYS A 642 -1.57 -24.18 14.92
C LYS A 642 -1.00 -23.84 13.53
N LYS A 643 -1.34 -24.70 12.56
CA LYS A 643 -0.84 -24.58 11.17
C LYS A 643 -1.99 -24.33 10.22
#